data_600eac2f8da43b78ce2cafa07954f40a
#
_entry.id   600eac2f8da43b78ce2cafa07954f40a
#
_cell.length_a   1.000
_cell.length_b   1.000
_cell.length_c   1.000
_cell.angle_alpha   90.00
_cell.angle_beta   90.00
_cell.angle_gamma   90.00
#
_symmetry.space_group_name_H-M   'P 1'
#
loop_
_entity.id
_entity.type
_entity.pdbx_description
1 polymer ?
#
loop_
_entity_poly.entity_id
_entity_poly.type
_entity_poly.pdbx_seq_one_letter_code
_entity_poly.pdbx_strand_id
1 'polypeptide(L)'
;MDLKKFVLEGNPVCRKEAVIVGVHFRITMLTTALIRFEYSEDGGFEDRATQMVCNRDFPVPEFRVSDGGEELHIYTKDLEIHYDRQKFSPSGLMIRVAGGKASERVWHYGDEPKDLLGTARTLDEADGEIPLSHGIMSRNGFSVLDDSHTMAMGEDGMVEPRQGNRADIYFFGYGHRYVECLQDFYRLCGKTPLLPRYTFGNWWSRYHKYTETEYKELVERFEKEEVPFSVAVVDMDWHLVEDVPPVYGSGWTGYTWNKKFFPNPPEFMDWLHKHGYKITLNVHPADGVRAYEEAYPRVAEKMGIDPASKEPVLFDMTDPKFIETYFEELHHPMEEEGVDFWWLDWQQGTVTKVPGLDPLWMLNHYHYLDSKWKGKRALTFSRYAGPGSHRYPVGFSGDTFITWESLKFQPYFTANASNIGFGWWSHDIGGHMFGYRDDELTARWVQLGVFSPMNRLHSTDNPFNGKEPWKYNQIVETVMKNFLKLRHKLVPYLYTMNRRASRAGLPLVQPMYYLEPEREETYEVPNNYYFGTEMMVSPITDKLDPVTGLAGAKTWIPQGIWYDFFNGRAYKGGRKVDLWRDIYEMPVLVREGSIIPLKDMEGYDNSIENPEKLEVLVYPGESGEFVLWEDGGDTPEDLDENWVSTRMTKTADENGTVFIVEAAQGNTAVIPQKRSWKIRFCNIQDKPQEVTVNGQVYKDAEFAEDKKLHGTIVILKDVPADAQVKVTFAADAAVYQRDYAEEVYEILEKAQITYAQKTEVYKVVKELGTEAVPVLVSMNLNPSLLGVLMEILTMGI
;
A
#
# COMPACT_ATOMS: atom_id res chain seq x y z
N MET A 1 -12.16 -6.19 31.39
CA MET A 1 -11.35 -5.37 30.44
C MET A 1 -11.60 -3.88 30.66
N ASP A 2 -10.59 -2.99 30.53
CA ASP A 2 -10.82 -1.54 30.53
C ASP A 2 -11.11 -1.07 29.10
N LEU A 3 -12.36 -0.67 28.84
CA LEU A 3 -12.78 -0.22 27.50
C LEU A 3 -12.22 1.16 27.11
N LYS A 4 -11.66 1.93 28.06
CA LYS A 4 -11.02 3.22 27.77
C LYS A 4 -9.84 3.10 26.79
N LYS A 5 -9.26 1.91 26.65
CA LYS A 5 -8.23 1.64 25.63
C LYS A 5 -8.73 1.82 24.19
N PHE A 6 -10.05 1.85 23.99
CA PHE A 6 -10.68 2.07 22.69
C PHE A 6 -10.96 3.53 22.36
N VAL A 7 -10.61 4.46 23.25
CA VAL A 7 -10.68 5.90 22.94
C VAL A 7 -9.64 6.25 21.88
N LEU A 8 -10.05 6.99 20.84
CA LEU A 8 -9.14 7.44 19.79
C LEU A 8 -8.11 8.44 20.35
N GLU A 9 -6.87 8.24 19.98
CA GLU A 9 -5.80 9.19 20.28
C GLU A 9 -5.99 10.47 19.48
N GLY A 10 -5.78 11.63 20.11
CA GLY A 10 -5.89 12.95 19.51
C GLY A 10 -6.51 13.98 20.44
N ASN A 11 -6.54 15.22 19.98
CA ASN A 11 -7.24 16.31 20.68
C ASN A 11 -8.42 16.79 19.83
N PRO A 12 -9.65 16.37 20.13
CA PRO A 12 -10.80 16.71 19.32
C PRO A 12 -11.28 18.15 19.53
N VAL A 13 -10.75 18.88 20.53
CA VAL A 13 -11.10 20.27 20.80
C VAL A 13 -10.21 21.21 20.01
N CYS A 14 -10.81 22.14 19.28
CA CYS A 14 -10.07 23.15 18.53
C CYS A 14 -9.64 24.33 19.41
N ARG A 15 -8.64 25.10 18.97
CA ARG A 15 -8.20 26.34 19.63
C ARG A 15 -9.25 27.42 19.49
N LYS A 16 -9.55 28.09 20.60
CA LYS A 16 -10.62 29.12 20.68
C LYS A 16 -10.40 30.28 19.70
N GLU A 17 -9.17 30.63 19.46
CA GLU A 17 -8.77 31.72 18.58
C GLU A 17 -9.02 31.39 17.09
N ALA A 18 -9.20 30.14 16.77
CA ALA A 18 -9.53 29.67 15.41
C ALA A 18 -11.04 29.59 15.17
N VAL A 19 -11.88 29.91 16.15
CA VAL A 19 -13.34 29.68 16.10
C VAL A 19 -14.12 30.98 15.96
N ILE A 20 -15.03 30.98 14.99
CA ILE A 20 -16.06 32.03 14.81
C ILE A 20 -17.40 31.38 15.17
N VAL A 21 -18.09 31.90 16.18
CA VAL A 21 -19.35 31.31 16.66
C VAL A 21 -20.49 32.30 16.59
N GLY A 22 -21.63 31.86 16.09
CA GLY A 22 -22.92 32.55 16.14
C GLY A 22 -23.92 31.72 16.93
N VAL A 23 -25.21 32.12 16.87
CA VAL A 23 -26.28 31.46 17.65
C VAL A 23 -26.48 30.01 17.18
N HIS A 24 -26.47 29.80 15.84
CA HIS A 24 -26.80 28.52 15.20
C HIS A 24 -25.65 27.95 14.39
N PHE A 25 -24.50 28.64 14.31
CA PHE A 25 -23.38 28.19 13.51
C PHE A 25 -22.07 28.30 14.28
N ARG A 26 -21.12 27.43 13.89
CA ARG A 26 -19.72 27.50 14.29
C ARG A 26 -18.84 27.24 13.07
N ILE A 27 -17.87 28.11 12.84
CA ILE A 27 -16.88 27.97 11.77
C ILE A 27 -15.50 27.88 12.43
N THR A 28 -14.75 26.83 12.15
CA THR A 28 -13.43 26.59 12.72
C THR A 28 -12.38 26.59 11.64
N MET A 29 -11.41 27.52 11.74
CA MET A 29 -10.28 27.65 10.85
C MET A 29 -9.17 26.69 11.28
N LEU A 30 -9.12 25.46 10.71
CA LEU A 30 -8.10 24.49 11.06
C LEU A 30 -6.76 24.80 10.38
N THR A 31 -6.81 25.11 9.07
CA THR A 31 -5.67 25.67 8.32
C THR A 31 -6.14 26.80 7.41
N THR A 32 -5.29 27.39 6.60
CA THR A 32 -5.72 28.38 5.58
C THR A 32 -6.59 27.76 4.48
N ALA A 33 -6.64 26.40 4.37
CA ALA A 33 -7.32 25.64 3.32
C ALA A 33 -8.31 24.59 3.85
N LEU A 34 -8.26 24.24 5.13
CA LEU A 34 -9.15 23.27 5.78
C LEU A 34 -10.01 23.98 6.82
N ILE A 35 -11.33 23.98 6.59
CA ILE A 35 -12.29 24.69 7.41
C ILE A 35 -13.41 23.73 7.81
N ARG A 36 -13.79 23.75 9.11
CA ARG A 36 -14.99 23.05 9.61
C ARG A 36 -16.17 24.02 9.66
N PHE A 37 -17.29 23.58 9.14
CA PHE A 37 -18.57 24.30 9.21
C PHE A 37 -19.57 23.46 9.97
N GLU A 38 -20.17 24.02 11.00
CA GLU A 38 -21.23 23.41 11.78
C GLU A 38 -22.46 24.29 11.80
N TYR A 39 -23.62 23.67 11.65
CA TYR A 39 -24.92 24.34 11.85
C TYR A 39 -25.81 23.50 12.75
N SER A 40 -26.46 24.14 13.72
CA SER A 40 -27.33 23.49 14.68
C SER A 40 -28.50 24.41 15.06
N GLU A 41 -29.73 23.92 14.95
CA GLU A 41 -30.93 24.70 15.29
C GLU A 41 -31.04 24.96 16.79
N ASP A 42 -30.50 24.09 17.63
CA ASP A 42 -30.46 24.21 19.09
C ASP A 42 -29.20 24.93 19.63
N GLY A 43 -28.27 25.29 18.74
CA GLY A 43 -27.00 25.94 19.08
C GLY A 43 -25.99 25.02 19.78
N GLY A 44 -26.23 23.74 19.80
CA GLY A 44 -25.26 22.74 20.33
C GLY A 44 -24.29 22.31 19.23
N PHE A 45 -23.01 22.23 19.58
CA PHE A 45 -21.92 21.81 18.66
C PHE A 45 -21.16 20.60 19.24
N GLU A 46 -20.49 19.84 18.37
CA GLU A 46 -19.80 18.61 18.75
C GLU A 46 -18.28 18.83 18.94
N ASP A 47 -17.79 18.64 20.16
CA ASP A 47 -16.39 18.79 20.51
C ASP A 47 -15.68 17.44 20.74
N ARG A 48 -16.43 16.34 20.79
CA ARG A 48 -15.85 15.00 20.94
C ARG A 48 -15.24 14.52 19.61
N ALA A 49 -14.34 13.55 19.71
CA ALA A 49 -13.93 12.79 18.55
C ALA A 49 -15.13 12.06 17.92
N THR A 50 -15.03 11.74 16.64
CA THR A 50 -16.04 10.98 15.89
C THR A 50 -15.41 9.75 15.25
N GLN A 51 -16.21 8.92 14.60
CA GLN A 51 -15.69 7.80 13.81
C GLN A 51 -14.66 8.23 12.76
N MET A 52 -14.78 9.43 12.20
CA MET A 52 -13.86 9.97 11.20
C MET A 52 -12.76 10.85 11.81
N VAL A 53 -13.13 11.81 12.65
CA VAL A 53 -12.26 12.90 13.10
C VAL A 53 -11.87 12.72 14.57
N CYS A 54 -10.57 12.62 14.83
CA CYS A 54 -10.05 12.48 16.20
C CYS A 54 -9.21 13.68 16.68
N ASN A 55 -8.81 14.59 15.80
CA ASN A 55 -7.95 15.71 16.18
C ASN A 55 -8.34 17.00 15.47
N ARG A 56 -8.59 18.05 16.25
CA ARG A 56 -8.89 19.41 15.78
C ARG A 56 -7.92 20.46 16.36
N ASP A 57 -6.87 20.01 17.06
CA ASP A 57 -5.82 20.89 17.57
C ASP A 57 -4.78 21.21 16.48
N PHE A 58 -5.13 22.23 15.69
CA PHE A 58 -4.25 22.77 14.66
C PHE A 58 -3.68 24.12 15.12
N PRO A 59 -2.49 24.53 14.65
CA PRO A 59 -2.01 25.90 14.84
C PRO A 59 -3.01 26.88 14.23
N VAL A 60 -3.32 27.95 14.93
CA VAL A 60 -4.26 28.97 14.45
C VAL A 60 -3.70 29.60 13.17
N PRO A 61 -4.40 29.46 12.02
CA PRO A 61 -3.93 30.06 10.78
C PRO A 61 -4.15 31.57 10.77
N GLU A 62 -3.48 32.27 9.89
CA GLU A 62 -3.78 33.68 9.62
C GLU A 62 -5.08 33.80 8.81
N PHE A 63 -6.05 34.54 9.35
CA PHE A 63 -7.31 34.86 8.64
C PHE A 63 -7.84 36.22 9.06
N ARG A 64 -8.68 36.78 8.22
CA ARG A 64 -9.38 38.03 8.46
C ARG A 64 -10.89 37.84 8.35
N VAL A 65 -11.60 38.39 9.29
CA VAL A 65 -13.08 38.42 9.32
C VAL A 65 -13.58 39.82 9.01
N SER A 66 -14.54 39.93 8.10
CA SER A 66 -15.30 41.15 7.85
C SER A 66 -16.77 40.86 8.15
N ASP A 67 -17.28 41.49 9.21
CA ASP A 67 -18.64 41.32 9.66
C ASP A 67 -19.53 42.43 9.12
N GLY A 68 -20.40 42.07 8.15
CA GLY A 68 -21.39 42.97 7.52
C GLY A 68 -22.76 42.98 8.23
N GLY A 69 -22.89 42.32 9.40
CA GLY A 69 -24.15 42.18 10.13
C GLY A 69 -24.99 41.00 9.61
N GLU A 70 -25.51 41.07 8.41
CA GLU A 70 -26.29 39.97 7.80
C GLU A 70 -25.38 38.92 7.14
N GLU A 71 -24.24 39.37 6.61
CA GLU A 71 -23.26 38.50 5.94
C GLU A 71 -21.92 38.45 6.67
N LEU A 72 -21.30 37.31 6.70
CA LEU A 72 -19.98 37.03 7.22
C LEU A 72 -19.03 36.72 6.06
N HIS A 73 -17.95 37.49 5.98
CA HIS A 73 -16.88 37.23 5.00
C HIS A 73 -15.62 36.85 5.75
N ILE A 74 -15.02 35.70 5.36
CA ILE A 74 -13.76 35.23 5.92
C ILE A 74 -12.73 35.05 4.81
N TYR A 75 -11.55 35.56 5.04
CA TYR A 75 -10.45 35.53 4.08
C TYR A 75 -9.23 34.87 4.70
N THR A 76 -8.70 33.88 4.03
CA THR A 76 -7.38 33.29 4.29
C THR A 76 -6.46 33.51 3.10
N LYS A 77 -5.24 32.99 3.18
CA LYS A 77 -4.33 32.93 2.01
C LYS A 77 -4.95 32.10 0.85
N ASP A 78 -5.71 31.06 1.19
CA ASP A 78 -6.18 30.06 0.23
C ASP A 78 -7.67 30.18 -0.09
N LEU A 79 -8.48 30.78 0.78
CA LEU A 79 -9.94 30.79 0.66
C LEU A 79 -10.55 32.19 0.87
N GLU A 80 -11.65 32.40 0.14
CA GLU A 80 -12.60 33.48 0.38
C GLU A 80 -13.98 32.87 0.61
N ILE A 81 -14.54 33.08 1.80
CA ILE A 81 -15.78 32.48 2.29
C ILE A 81 -16.83 33.55 2.47
N HIS A 82 -18.03 33.33 1.91
CA HIS A 82 -19.21 34.19 2.07
C HIS A 82 -20.32 33.37 2.72
N TYR A 83 -20.90 33.86 3.83
CA TYR A 83 -21.91 33.13 4.57
C TYR A 83 -22.98 34.07 5.12
N ASP A 84 -24.26 33.74 4.89
CA ASP A 84 -25.45 34.51 5.26
C ASP A 84 -25.91 34.26 6.70
N ARG A 85 -25.18 33.49 7.51
CA ARG A 85 -25.48 33.10 8.90
C ARG A 85 -26.77 32.30 9.10
N GLN A 86 -27.40 31.86 8.01
CA GLN A 86 -28.60 31.02 8.06
C GLN A 86 -28.22 29.55 7.95
N LYS A 87 -29.25 28.67 7.90
CA LYS A 87 -29.06 27.26 7.60
C LYS A 87 -28.32 27.12 6.25
N PHE A 88 -27.29 26.26 6.21
CA PHE A 88 -26.49 26.09 5.00
C PHE A 88 -27.34 25.83 3.78
N SER A 89 -27.11 26.59 2.73
CA SER A 89 -27.81 26.51 1.45
C SER A 89 -26.89 26.92 0.31
N PRO A 90 -27.21 26.55 -0.94
CA PRO A 90 -26.39 26.92 -2.10
C PRO A 90 -26.22 28.43 -2.30
N SER A 91 -27.22 29.23 -1.91
CA SER A 91 -27.17 30.70 -1.97
C SER A 91 -26.55 31.33 -0.74
N GLY A 92 -26.52 30.62 0.39
CA GLY A 92 -26.11 31.17 1.70
C GLY A 92 -24.67 30.89 2.06
N LEU A 93 -24.04 29.84 1.52
CA LEU A 93 -22.64 29.50 1.80
C LEU A 93 -21.90 29.25 0.50
N MET A 94 -20.97 30.15 0.19
CA MET A 94 -20.10 30.09 -0.99
C MET A 94 -18.64 30.17 -0.55
N ILE A 95 -17.78 29.37 -1.17
CA ILE A 95 -16.33 29.37 -0.93
C ILE A 95 -15.62 29.44 -2.27
N ARG A 96 -14.69 30.36 -2.41
CA ARG A 96 -13.77 30.45 -3.54
C ARG A 96 -12.37 30.02 -3.10
N VAL A 97 -11.79 29.07 -3.83
CA VAL A 97 -10.42 28.59 -3.63
C VAL A 97 -9.47 29.42 -4.47
N ALA A 98 -8.39 29.89 -3.88
CA ALA A 98 -7.37 30.71 -4.54
C ALA A 98 -6.64 29.94 -5.66
N GLY A 99 -6.14 30.68 -6.66
CA GLY A 99 -5.41 30.16 -7.81
C GLY A 99 -6.33 29.50 -8.85
N GLY A 100 -5.77 29.20 -10.04
CA GLY A 100 -6.52 28.61 -11.17
C GLY A 100 -7.56 29.55 -11.78
N LYS A 101 -8.45 29.01 -12.62
CA LYS A 101 -9.55 29.77 -13.21
C LYS A 101 -10.66 29.97 -12.19
N ALA A 102 -10.98 31.22 -11.89
CA ALA A 102 -11.96 31.58 -10.86
C ALA A 102 -13.33 30.89 -11.02
N SER A 103 -13.80 30.66 -12.26
CA SER A 103 -15.06 29.99 -12.55
C SER A 103 -15.11 28.50 -12.24
N GLU A 104 -13.93 27.86 -12.08
CA GLU A 104 -13.83 26.41 -11.83
C GLU A 104 -13.59 26.10 -10.34
N ARG A 105 -13.21 27.09 -9.53
CA ARG A 105 -12.82 26.95 -8.12
C ARG A 105 -13.76 27.68 -7.15
N VAL A 106 -15.02 27.79 -7.50
CA VAL A 106 -16.07 28.25 -6.60
C VAL A 106 -16.94 27.08 -6.24
N TRP A 107 -17.20 26.90 -4.95
CA TRP A 107 -18.10 25.93 -4.40
C TRP A 107 -19.26 26.64 -3.70
N HIS A 108 -20.48 26.16 -3.95
CA HIS A 108 -21.65 26.49 -3.17
C HIS A 108 -22.07 25.27 -2.35
N TYR A 109 -22.65 25.46 -1.21
CA TYR A 109 -23.10 24.37 -0.36
C TYR A 109 -23.93 23.35 -1.15
N GLY A 110 -23.48 22.10 -1.18
CA GLY A 110 -24.09 21.00 -1.93
C GLY A 110 -23.58 20.80 -3.36
N ASP A 111 -22.64 21.64 -3.85
CA ASP A 111 -21.99 21.37 -5.14
C ASP A 111 -21.08 20.14 -5.06
N GLU A 112 -21.19 19.27 -6.06
CA GLU A 112 -20.32 18.11 -6.21
C GLU A 112 -18.95 18.49 -6.80
N PRO A 113 -17.85 18.03 -6.22
CA PRO A 113 -16.52 18.25 -6.77
C PRO A 113 -16.31 17.42 -8.04
N LYS A 114 -15.35 17.82 -8.89
CA LYS A 114 -14.79 16.96 -9.95
C LYS A 114 -13.82 15.97 -9.30
N ASP A 115 -14.37 15.05 -8.55
CA ASP A 115 -13.68 14.15 -7.63
C ASP A 115 -12.69 13.24 -8.36
N LEU A 116 -11.51 13.06 -7.78
CA LEU A 116 -10.53 12.08 -8.24
C LEU A 116 -10.81 10.68 -7.68
N LEU A 117 -11.88 10.55 -6.89
CA LEU A 117 -12.36 9.36 -6.21
C LEU A 117 -11.37 8.79 -5.18
N GLY A 118 -11.87 7.99 -4.28
CA GLY A 118 -11.10 7.32 -3.24
C GLY A 118 -11.03 5.81 -3.49
N THR A 119 -11.76 5.05 -2.68
CA THR A 119 -11.75 3.58 -2.73
C THR A 119 -13.17 3.02 -2.54
N ALA A 120 -13.31 1.71 -2.43
CA ALA A 120 -14.57 1.03 -2.18
C ALA A 120 -14.47 0.08 -0.98
N ARG A 121 -15.61 -0.31 -0.42
CA ARG A 121 -15.70 -1.27 0.69
C ARG A 121 -15.16 -2.64 0.29
N THR A 122 -15.48 -3.10 -0.91
CA THR A 122 -15.17 -4.43 -1.41
C THR A 122 -15.14 -4.48 -2.93
N LEU A 123 -14.39 -5.42 -3.46
CA LEU A 123 -14.40 -5.88 -4.85
C LEU A 123 -15.05 -7.26 -4.99
N ASP A 124 -15.83 -7.70 -3.97
CA ASP A 124 -16.53 -8.99 -4.05
C ASP A 124 -17.37 -9.05 -5.33
N GLU A 125 -17.24 -10.16 -6.05
CA GLU A 125 -17.92 -10.42 -7.32
C GLU A 125 -17.64 -9.38 -8.43
N ALA A 126 -16.62 -8.54 -8.29
CA ALA A 126 -16.25 -7.59 -9.31
C ALA A 126 -15.55 -8.27 -10.49
N ASP A 127 -16.01 -7.96 -11.69
CA ASP A 127 -15.37 -8.31 -12.96
C ASP A 127 -14.97 -7.02 -13.69
N GLY A 128 -13.87 -6.43 -13.25
CA GLY A 128 -13.36 -5.15 -13.72
C GLY A 128 -13.75 -3.96 -12.85
N GLU A 129 -14.03 -2.83 -13.48
CA GLU A 129 -14.24 -1.55 -12.82
C GLU A 129 -15.58 -1.49 -12.05
N ILE A 130 -15.52 -0.95 -10.83
CA ILE A 130 -16.70 -0.64 -10.01
C ILE A 130 -16.69 0.84 -9.62
N PRO A 131 -17.86 1.41 -9.22
CA PRO A 131 -17.90 2.76 -8.65
C PRO A 131 -17.08 2.87 -7.37
N LEU A 132 -16.31 3.95 -7.26
CA LEU A 132 -15.53 4.27 -6.06
C LEU A 132 -16.22 5.35 -5.25
N SER A 133 -16.03 5.33 -3.93
CA SER A 133 -16.47 6.39 -3.03
C SER A 133 -15.64 7.66 -3.23
N HIS A 134 -16.15 8.78 -2.70
CA HIS A 134 -15.46 10.07 -2.73
C HIS A 134 -14.08 10.01 -2.06
N GLY A 135 -13.15 10.77 -2.64
CA GLY A 135 -11.88 11.12 -2.01
C GLY A 135 -11.92 12.50 -1.37
N ILE A 136 -10.75 12.98 -0.96
CA ILE A 136 -10.58 14.35 -0.43
C ILE A 136 -9.92 15.28 -1.44
N MET A 137 -9.82 14.87 -2.70
CA MET A 137 -9.11 15.58 -3.77
C MET A 137 -9.96 15.65 -5.04
N SER A 138 -9.85 16.75 -5.77
CA SER A 138 -10.59 16.96 -7.00
C SER A 138 -9.82 17.78 -8.03
N ARG A 139 -10.24 17.69 -9.30
CA ARG A 139 -9.70 18.50 -10.39
C ARG A 139 -10.01 19.99 -10.27
N ASN A 140 -11.08 20.35 -9.58
CA ASN A 140 -11.45 21.74 -9.33
C ASN A 140 -10.94 22.28 -7.98
N GLY A 141 -10.14 21.51 -7.25
CA GLY A 141 -9.32 21.96 -6.13
C GLY A 141 -10.03 22.09 -4.81
N PHE A 142 -11.22 21.50 -4.66
CA PHE A 142 -11.94 21.42 -3.41
C PHE A 142 -12.61 20.06 -3.23
N SER A 143 -12.83 19.68 -1.98
CA SER A 143 -13.64 18.51 -1.59
C SER A 143 -14.30 18.78 -0.24
N VAL A 144 -15.31 17.98 0.09
CA VAL A 144 -16.06 18.07 1.34
C VAL A 144 -16.10 16.70 2.01
N LEU A 145 -15.73 16.63 3.28
CA LEU A 145 -15.94 15.47 4.14
C LEU A 145 -17.12 15.76 5.07
N ASP A 146 -18.21 15.00 4.91
CA ASP A 146 -19.40 15.15 5.73
C ASP A 146 -19.34 14.22 6.94
N ASP A 147 -19.21 14.83 8.13
CA ASP A 147 -19.15 14.16 9.43
C ASP A 147 -20.49 14.24 10.18
N SER A 148 -21.55 14.78 9.58
CA SER A 148 -22.84 15.08 10.22
C SER A 148 -23.52 13.87 10.85
N HIS A 149 -23.33 12.70 10.26
CA HIS A 149 -24.04 11.46 10.62
C HIS A 149 -23.17 10.41 11.30
N THR A 150 -21.88 10.67 11.52
CA THR A 150 -21.00 9.73 12.21
C THR A 150 -21.24 9.75 13.72
N MET A 151 -20.96 8.64 14.38
CA MET A 151 -21.08 8.53 15.83
C MET A 151 -19.99 9.33 16.52
N ALA A 152 -20.30 9.83 17.71
CA ALA A 152 -19.32 10.46 18.60
C ALA A 152 -18.69 9.40 19.53
N MET A 153 -17.42 9.61 19.87
CA MET A 153 -16.67 8.77 20.82
C MET A 153 -16.99 9.19 22.26
N GLY A 154 -17.42 8.22 23.07
CA GLY A 154 -17.56 8.41 24.52
C GLY A 154 -16.21 8.31 25.23
N GLU A 155 -16.14 8.87 26.43
CA GLU A 155 -14.95 8.77 27.32
C GLU A 155 -14.71 7.34 27.83
N ASP A 156 -15.73 6.50 27.73
CA ASP A 156 -15.72 5.07 28.08
C ASP A 156 -15.21 4.15 26.97
N GLY A 157 -14.87 4.70 25.80
CA GLY A 157 -14.42 3.95 24.63
C GLY A 157 -15.54 3.38 23.76
N MET A 158 -16.79 3.68 24.08
CA MET A 158 -17.95 3.32 23.24
C MET A 158 -18.29 4.46 22.28
N VAL A 159 -19.03 4.14 21.22
CA VAL A 159 -19.56 5.14 20.30
C VAL A 159 -21.07 5.33 20.53
N GLU A 160 -21.54 6.54 20.39
CA GLU A 160 -22.94 6.89 20.57
C GLU A 160 -23.44 7.84 19.48
N PRO A 161 -24.74 7.79 19.16
CA PRO A 161 -25.33 8.73 18.20
C PRO A 161 -25.19 10.18 18.67
N ARG A 162 -24.93 11.07 17.73
CA ARG A 162 -24.96 12.50 18.01
C ARG A 162 -26.39 12.96 18.31
N GLN A 163 -26.51 13.95 19.15
CA GLN A 163 -27.82 14.56 19.50
C GLN A 163 -28.19 15.64 18.48
N GLY A 164 -29.47 15.72 18.17
CA GLY A 164 -30.04 16.76 17.32
C GLY A 164 -29.79 16.58 15.82
N ASN A 165 -30.42 17.42 15.00
CA ASN A 165 -30.19 17.50 13.56
C ASN A 165 -29.15 18.58 13.28
N ARG A 166 -27.90 18.16 12.99
CA ARG A 166 -26.72 19.02 12.86
C ARG A 166 -26.04 18.78 11.53
N ALA A 167 -25.57 19.86 10.90
CA ALA A 167 -24.59 19.76 9.84
C ALA A 167 -23.19 19.93 10.44
N ASP A 168 -22.26 19.10 10.03
CA ASP A 168 -20.85 19.14 10.45
C ASP A 168 -20.00 18.67 9.27
N ILE A 169 -19.45 19.62 8.53
CA ILE A 169 -18.70 19.34 7.32
C ILE A 169 -17.29 19.94 7.40
N TYR A 170 -16.34 19.28 6.77
CA TYR A 170 -14.98 19.76 6.58
C TYR A 170 -14.74 20.06 5.11
N PHE A 171 -14.45 21.33 4.81
CA PHE A 171 -14.13 21.78 3.47
C PHE A 171 -12.62 21.77 3.26
N PHE A 172 -12.15 21.04 2.27
CA PHE A 172 -10.76 20.93 1.85
C PHE A 172 -10.56 21.77 0.57
N GLY A 173 -9.99 22.94 0.70
CA GLY A 173 -9.77 23.89 -0.40
C GLY A 173 -8.31 24.07 -0.79
N TYR A 174 -7.60 22.99 -1.01
CA TYR A 174 -6.15 22.97 -1.24
C TYR A 174 -5.72 23.29 -2.69
N GLY A 175 -6.69 23.48 -3.60
CA GLY A 175 -6.35 23.53 -5.02
C GLY A 175 -5.77 22.19 -5.47
N HIS A 176 -4.61 22.24 -6.14
CA HIS A 176 -3.89 21.03 -6.54
C HIS A 176 -2.72 20.65 -5.61
N ARG A 177 -2.70 21.15 -4.38
CA ARG A 177 -1.72 20.73 -3.36
C ARG A 177 -2.16 19.42 -2.70
N TYR A 178 -2.25 18.35 -3.50
CA TYR A 178 -2.80 17.05 -3.09
C TYR A 178 -2.06 16.43 -1.92
N VAL A 179 -0.73 16.53 -1.91
CA VAL A 179 0.10 15.99 -0.82
C VAL A 179 -0.19 16.70 0.50
N GLU A 180 -0.27 18.04 0.49
CA GLU A 180 -0.60 18.84 1.69
C GLU A 180 -2.01 18.55 2.19
N CYS A 181 -2.97 18.42 1.27
CA CYS A 181 -4.35 18.02 1.57
C CYS A 181 -4.39 16.67 2.31
N LEU A 182 -3.67 15.67 1.82
CA LEU A 182 -3.59 14.35 2.43
C LEU A 182 -2.92 14.38 3.81
N GLN A 183 -1.85 15.15 3.97
CA GLN A 183 -1.17 15.29 5.25
C GLN A 183 -2.05 15.94 6.32
N ASP A 184 -2.82 16.97 5.97
CA ASP A 184 -3.78 17.59 6.89
C ASP A 184 -4.99 16.69 7.15
N PHE A 185 -5.41 15.87 6.19
CA PHE A 185 -6.39 14.82 6.44
C PHE A 185 -5.91 13.81 7.49
N TYR A 186 -4.67 13.32 7.38
CA TYR A 186 -4.10 12.44 8.40
C TYR A 186 -3.96 13.12 9.75
N ARG A 187 -3.69 14.42 9.77
CA ARG A 187 -3.67 15.19 11.02
C ARG A 187 -5.06 15.31 11.64
N LEU A 188 -6.10 15.49 10.83
CA LEU A 188 -7.50 15.59 11.26
C LEU A 188 -8.06 14.24 11.70
N CYS A 189 -7.87 13.22 10.90
CA CYS A 189 -8.49 11.90 11.05
C CYS A 189 -7.61 10.87 11.77
N GLY A 190 -6.41 11.25 12.20
CA GLY A 190 -5.40 10.35 12.75
C GLY A 190 -4.43 9.85 11.67
N LYS A 191 -3.19 9.59 12.06
CA LYS A 191 -2.16 9.06 11.15
C LYS A 191 -2.44 7.60 10.76
N THR A 192 -1.89 7.17 9.62
CA THR A 192 -1.74 5.74 9.37
C THR A 192 -0.65 5.17 10.29
N PRO A 193 -0.88 4.04 10.97
CA PRO A 193 0.09 3.50 11.91
C PRO A 193 1.30 2.89 11.21
N LEU A 194 2.37 2.66 11.97
CA LEU A 194 3.54 1.91 11.54
C LEU A 194 3.24 0.41 11.62
N LEU A 195 3.22 -0.28 10.48
CA LEU A 195 2.92 -1.71 10.42
C LEU A 195 4.11 -2.56 10.88
N PRO A 196 3.86 -3.77 11.42
CA PRO A 196 4.90 -4.76 11.64
C PRO A 196 5.65 -5.10 10.35
N ARG A 197 6.97 -5.36 10.45
CA ARG A 197 7.80 -5.61 9.26
C ARG A 197 7.39 -6.86 8.49
N TYR A 198 6.91 -7.89 9.17
CA TYR A 198 6.50 -9.13 8.52
C TYR A 198 5.35 -8.96 7.52
N THR A 199 4.59 -7.87 7.58
CA THR A 199 3.50 -7.59 6.63
C THR A 199 4.00 -7.34 5.21
N PHE A 200 5.27 -6.96 5.04
CA PHE A 200 5.85 -6.59 3.74
C PHE A 200 6.44 -7.75 2.94
N GLY A 201 6.57 -8.93 3.52
CA GLY A 201 6.87 -10.16 2.77
C GLY A 201 5.67 -10.65 1.97
N ASN A 202 5.80 -11.82 1.37
CA ASN A 202 4.66 -12.49 0.73
C ASN A 202 3.76 -13.13 1.78
N TRP A 203 2.46 -13.18 1.51
CA TRP A 203 1.49 -13.93 2.29
C TRP A 203 0.97 -15.09 1.46
N TRP A 204 0.92 -16.28 2.06
CA TRP A 204 0.20 -17.40 1.48
C TRP A 204 -1.18 -17.49 2.08
N SER A 205 -2.20 -17.50 1.23
CA SER A 205 -3.61 -17.59 1.59
C SER A 205 -4.37 -18.42 0.56
N ARG A 206 -5.29 -19.23 1.02
CA ARG A 206 -6.23 -19.95 0.17
C ARG A 206 -7.44 -20.38 0.97
N TYR A 207 -8.64 -20.13 0.45
CA TYR A 207 -9.84 -20.80 0.95
C TYR A 207 -9.78 -22.28 0.54
N HIS A 208 -9.32 -23.10 1.46
CA HIS A 208 -9.11 -24.54 1.25
C HIS A 208 -9.12 -25.28 2.60
N LYS A 209 -9.75 -26.44 2.63
CA LYS A 209 -9.82 -27.31 3.81
C LYS A 209 -8.49 -28.01 4.06
N TYR A 210 -7.48 -27.24 4.49
CA TYR A 210 -6.20 -27.81 4.86
C TYR A 210 -6.31 -28.67 6.11
N THR A 211 -5.65 -29.82 6.07
CA THR A 211 -5.21 -30.48 7.29
C THR A 211 -3.87 -29.91 7.73
N GLU A 212 -3.54 -30.08 9.01
CA GLU A 212 -2.22 -29.74 9.56
C GLU A 212 -1.09 -30.33 8.71
N THR A 213 -1.21 -31.62 8.33
CA THR A 213 -0.21 -32.31 7.50
C THR A 213 -0.08 -31.68 6.13
N GLU A 214 -1.18 -31.44 5.43
CA GLU A 214 -1.15 -30.79 4.10
C GLU A 214 -0.58 -29.38 4.15
N TYR A 215 -0.86 -28.62 5.22
CA TYR A 215 -0.32 -27.27 5.37
C TYR A 215 1.20 -27.30 5.62
N LYS A 216 1.66 -28.23 6.46
CA LYS A 216 3.10 -28.44 6.69
C LYS A 216 3.83 -28.87 5.40
N GLU A 217 3.27 -29.83 4.66
CA GLU A 217 3.81 -30.28 3.36
C GLU A 217 3.86 -29.13 2.34
N LEU A 218 2.86 -28.25 2.34
CA LEU A 218 2.83 -27.05 1.50
C LEU A 218 3.97 -26.09 1.86
N VAL A 219 4.17 -25.81 3.14
CA VAL A 219 5.27 -24.95 3.65
C VAL A 219 6.62 -25.54 3.24
N GLU A 220 6.85 -26.82 3.52
CA GLU A 220 8.08 -27.52 3.15
C GLU A 220 8.31 -27.51 1.61
N ARG A 221 7.23 -27.52 0.83
CA ARG A 221 7.31 -27.38 -0.62
C ARG A 221 7.74 -25.97 -1.04
N PHE A 222 7.20 -24.92 -0.42
CA PHE A 222 7.64 -23.55 -0.67
C PHE A 222 9.13 -23.35 -0.34
N GLU A 223 9.59 -23.90 0.77
CA GLU A 223 10.99 -23.88 1.18
C GLU A 223 11.88 -24.60 0.14
N LYS A 224 11.49 -25.80 -0.26
CA LYS A 224 12.21 -26.59 -1.27
C LYS A 224 12.28 -25.88 -2.63
N GLU A 225 11.22 -25.19 -3.02
CA GLU A 225 11.16 -24.43 -4.28
C GLU A 225 11.79 -23.04 -4.15
N GLU A 226 12.35 -22.73 -2.97
CA GLU A 226 12.97 -21.45 -2.62
C GLU A 226 12.04 -20.25 -2.83
N VAL A 227 10.77 -20.37 -2.51
CA VAL A 227 9.78 -19.29 -2.59
C VAL A 227 9.42 -18.81 -1.19
N PRO A 228 9.93 -17.65 -0.76
CA PRO A 228 9.72 -17.16 0.60
C PRO A 228 8.32 -16.60 0.79
N PHE A 229 7.77 -16.77 1.99
CA PHE A 229 6.63 -16.00 2.49
C PHE A 229 6.75 -15.76 4.00
N SER A 230 6.09 -14.75 4.53
CA SER A 230 6.21 -14.32 5.93
C SER A 230 4.95 -14.53 6.74
N VAL A 231 3.79 -14.63 6.10
CA VAL A 231 2.49 -14.79 6.76
C VAL A 231 1.77 -16.01 6.21
N ALA A 232 1.43 -16.91 7.10
CA ALA A 232 0.60 -18.08 6.87
C ALA A 232 -0.86 -17.73 7.22
N VAL A 233 -1.73 -17.67 6.21
CA VAL A 233 -3.16 -17.42 6.38
C VAL A 233 -3.89 -18.73 6.36
N VAL A 234 -4.68 -19.00 7.40
CA VAL A 234 -5.61 -20.15 7.45
C VAL A 234 -7.03 -19.61 7.37
N ASP A 235 -7.72 -19.96 6.29
CA ASP A 235 -9.08 -19.54 6.03
C ASP A 235 -10.09 -20.31 6.89
N MET A 236 -11.36 -20.01 6.79
CA MET A 236 -12.41 -20.36 7.73
C MET A 236 -12.48 -21.85 8.15
N ASP A 237 -11.97 -22.79 7.36
CA ASP A 237 -11.98 -24.22 7.68
C ASP A 237 -11.02 -24.64 8.84
N TRP A 238 -10.32 -23.67 9.47
CA TRP A 238 -9.63 -23.94 10.72
C TRP A 238 -10.60 -24.30 11.85
N HIS A 239 -11.86 -23.78 11.82
CA HIS A 239 -12.91 -24.08 12.76
C HIS A 239 -13.93 -25.10 12.18
N LEU A 240 -14.88 -25.51 13.01
CA LEU A 240 -15.98 -26.39 12.59
C LEU A 240 -16.86 -25.65 11.55
N VAL A 241 -16.99 -26.21 10.35
CA VAL A 241 -17.83 -25.69 9.26
C VAL A 241 -18.91 -26.72 8.89
N GLU A 242 -18.53 -27.84 8.29
CA GLU A 242 -19.46 -28.88 7.84
C GLU A 242 -19.96 -29.76 8.97
N ASP A 243 -19.18 -29.85 10.03
CA ASP A 243 -19.50 -30.69 11.21
C ASP A 243 -20.43 -29.99 12.23
N VAL A 244 -20.93 -28.79 11.92
CA VAL A 244 -21.89 -28.07 12.77
C VAL A 244 -23.26 -28.77 12.69
N PRO A 245 -23.88 -29.14 13.84
CA PRO A 245 -25.20 -29.71 13.81
C PRO A 245 -26.23 -28.77 13.19
N PRO A 246 -27.08 -29.25 12.25
CA PRO A 246 -28.00 -28.39 11.48
C PRO A 246 -28.95 -27.52 12.33
N VAL A 247 -29.20 -27.89 13.56
CA VAL A 247 -30.03 -27.12 14.50
C VAL A 247 -29.42 -25.76 14.84
N TYR A 248 -28.12 -25.60 14.67
CA TYR A 248 -27.40 -24.36 14.92
C TYR A 248 -27.17 -23.52 13.64
N GLY A 249 -27.69 -23.93 12.50
CA GLY A 249 -27.51 -23.27 11.23
C GLY A 249 -26.23 -23.66 10.50
N SER A 250 -25.66 -22.73 9.73
CA SER A 250 -24.43 -22.95 8.97
C SER A 250 -23.18 -22.85 9.87
N GLY A 251 -22.07 -23.42 9.42
CA GLY A 251 -20.76 -23.27 10.06
C GLY A 251 -19.97 -22.03 9.56
N TRP A 252 -20.64 -21.02 9.00
CA TRP A 252 -19.95 -19.81 8.50
C TRP A 252 -19.25 -19.03 9.62
N THR A 253 -19.92 -18.83 10.75
CA THR A 253 -19.31 -18.34 11.99
C THR A 253 -18.82 -19.51 12.83
N GLY A 254 -17.59 -19.45 13.37
CA GLY A 254 -17.05 -20.46 14.26
C GLY A 254 -15.83 -19.99 15.05
N TYR A 255 -15.66 -20.58 16.23
CA TYR A 255 -14.57 -20.29 17.17
C TYR A 255 -13.93 -21.55 17.76
N THR A 256 -14.39 -22.74 17.33
CA THR A 256 -13.90 -24.03 17.81
C THR A 256 -13.05 -24.69 16.74
N TRP A 257 -11.77 -24.94 17.05
CA TRP A 257 -10.88 -25.64 16.14
C TRP A 257 -11.44 -26.96 15.63
N ASN A 258 -11.35 -27.20 14.34
CA ASN A 258 -11.65 -28.49 13.76
C ASN A 258 -10.51 -29.46 14.05
N LYS A 259 -10.67 -30.24 15.16
CA LYS A 259 -9.63 -31.19 15.61
C LYS A 259 -9.40 -32.35 14.64
N LYS A 260 -10.28 -32.56 13.64
CA LYS A 260 -10.04 -33.53 12.56
C LYS A 260 -8.96 -33.02 11.60
N PHE A 261 -8.94 -31.72 11.36
CA PHE A 261 -7.97 -31.09 10.49
C PHE A 261 -6.72 -30.65 11.25
N PHE A 262 -6.89 -30.07 12.41
CA PHE A 262 -5.83 -29.56 13.27
C PHE A 262 -5.92 -30.23 14.65
N PRO A 263 -5.34 -31.42 14.84
CA PRO A 263 -5.46 -32.17 16.09
C PRO A 263 -4.86 -31.45 17.31
N ASN A 264 -3.77 -30.70 17.10
CA ASN A 264 -3.10 -29.91 18.13
C ASN A 264 -2.75 -28.52 17.61
N PRO A 265 -3.69 -27.57 17.62
CA PRO A 265 -3.47 -26.23 17.06
C PRO A 265 -2.27 -25.48 17.65
N PRO A 266 -2.02 -25.47 18.98
CA PRO A 266 -0.85 -24.79 19.54
C PRO A 266 0.48 -25.35 19.01
N GLU A 267 0.58 -26.69 18.82
CA GLU A 267 1.78 -27.32 18.26
C GLU A 267 1.96 -26.97 16.77
N PHE A 268 0.85 -26.90 16.03
CA PHE A 268 0.88 -26.47 14.63
C PHE A 268 1.36 -25.03 14.50
N MET A 269 0.84 -24.11 15.31
CA MET A 269 1.24 -22.70 15.29
C MET A 269 2.69 -22.51 15.74
N ASP A 270 3.12 -23.21 16.79
CA ASP A 270 4.53 -23.22 17.24
C ASP A 270 5.48 -23.73 16.14
N TRP A 271 5.04 -24.77 15.39
CA TRP A 271 5.79 -25.27 14.25
C TRP A 271 5.95 -24.20 13.16
N LEU A 272 4.88 -23.49 12.79
CA LEU A 272 4.95 -22.37 11.83
C LEU A 272 5.84 -21.24 12.32
N HIS A 273 5.76 -20.85 13.59
CA HIS A 273 6.63 -19.84 14.19
C HIS A 273 8.10 -20.22 14.14
N LYS A 274 8.44 -21.49 14.41
CA LYS A 274 9.82 -22.01 14.31
C LYS A 274 10.37 -21.98 12.88
N HIS A 275 9.49 -22.04 11.88
CA HIS A 275 9.84 -21.86 10.47
C HIS A 275 9.83 -20.38 10.04
N GLY A 276 9.58 -19.43 10.95
CA GLY A 276 9.66 -17.99 10.71
C GLY A 276 8.38 -17.37 10.15
N TYR A 277 7.23 -18.05 10.22
CA TYR A 277 5.95 -17.54 9.74
C TYR A 277 5.12 -16.91 10.84
N LYS A 278 4.41 -15.82 10.52
CA LYS A 278 3.32 -15.27 11.31
C LYS A 278 1.99 -15.85 10.85
N ILE A 279 1.01 -15.94 11.76
CA ILE A 279 -0.23 -16.67 11.53
C ILE A 279 -1.43 -15.76 11.71
N THR A 280 -2.34 -15.79 10.74
CA THR A 280 -3.66 -15.18 10.85
C THR A 280 -4.75 -16.17 10.51
N LEU A 281 -5.83 -16.12 11.26
CA LEU A 281 -7.03 -16.92 11.06
C LEU A 281 -8.16 -16.02 10.57
N ASN A 282 -8.96 -16.54 9.61
CA ASN A 282 -10.17 -15.88 9.14
C ASN A 282 -11.30 -16.04 10.15
N VAL A 283 -12.09 -15.01 10.36
CA VAL A 283 -13.24 -15.00 11.25
C VAL A 283 -14.43 -14.26 10.63
N HIS A 284 -15.61 -14.90 10.67
CA HIS A 284 -16.91 -14.33 10.29
C HIS A 284 -17.81 -14.29 11.53
N PRO A 285 -17.85 -13.19 12.31
CA PRO A 285 -18.44 -13.21 13.65
C PRO A 285 -19.97 -13.04 13.71
N ALA A 286 -20.65 -12.88 12.59
CA ALA A 286 -22.04 -12.40 12.52
C ALA A 286 -23.07 -13.24 13.30
N ASP A 287 -22.93 -14.55 13.35
CA ASP A 287 -23.89 -15.45 14.04
C ASP A 287 -23.66 -15.53 15.55
N GLY A 288 -22.68 -14.81 16.08
CA GLY A 288 -22.36 -14.84 17.50
C GLY A 288 -21.79 -16.18 17.98
N VAL A 289 -22.05 -16.57 19.21
CA VAL A 289 -21.51 -17.82 19.82
C VAL A 289 -22.63 -18.76 20.11
N ARG A 290 -22.61 -19.94 19.47
CA ARG A 290 -23.67 -20.94 19.52
C ARG A 290 -23.27 -22.10 20.45
N ALA A 291 -24.27 -22.88 20.91
CA ALA A 291 -24.09 -23.86 21.98
C ALA A 291 -23.19 -25.06 21.63
N TYR A 292 -22.81 -25.25 20.37
CA TYR A 292 -21.84 -26.28 19.98
C TYR A 292 -20.37 -25.83 20.15
N GLU A 293 -20.12 -24.53 20.30
CA GLU A 293 -18.78 -24.00 20.47
C GLU A 293 -18.15 -24.39 21.81
N GLU A 294 -16.89 -24.79 21.83
CA GLU A 294 -16.18 -25.11 23.07
C GLU A 294 -16.16 -23.96 24.07
N ALA A 295 -16.11 -22.72 23.60
CA ALA A 295 -16.13 -21.53 24.43
C ALA A 295 -17.54 -21.15 24.94
N TYR A 296 -18.61 -21.68 24.32
CA TYR A 296 -19.99 -21.28 24.60
C TYR A 296 -20.38 -21.26 26.08
N PRO A 297 -20.08 -22.30 26.92
CA PRO A 297 -20.48 -22.25 28.32
C PRO A 297 -19.94 -21.06 29.07
N ARG A 298 -18.66 -20.71 28.86
CA ARG A 298 -18.02 -19.56 29.51
C ARG A 298 -18.58 -18.23 29.00
N VAL A 299 -18.75 -18.11 27.67
CA VAL A 299 -19.30 -16.92 27.01
C VAL A 299 -20.74 -16.68 27.45
N ALA A 300 -21.59 -17.71 27.45
CA ALA A 300 -22.99 -17.62 27.88
C ALA A 300 -23.12 -17.21 29.34
N GLU A 301 -22.37 -17.87 30.25
CA GLU A 301 -22.36 -17.52 31.67
C GLU A 301 -21.93 -16.07 31.90
N LYS A 302 -20.86 -15.65 31.27
CA LYS A 302 -20.35 -14.26 31.33
C LYS A 302 -21.38 -13.27 30.83
N MET A 303 -22.13 -13.61 29.78
CA MET A 303 -23.25 -12.81 29.27
C MET A 303 -24.52 -12.89 30.10
N GLY A 304 -24.60 -13.78 31.08
CA GLY A 304 -25.79 -13.97 31.95
C GLY A 304 -26.85 -14.86 31.32
N ILE A 305 -26.49 -15.73 30.38
CA ILE A 305 -27.33 -16.74 29.76
C ILE A 305 -27.01 -18.08 30.43
N ASP A 306 -28.04 -18.82 30.84
CA ASP A 306 -27.86 -20.20 31.36
C ASP A 306 -27.35 -21.13 30.23
N PRO A 307 -26.12 -21.67 30.33
CA PRO A 307 -25.60 -22.55 29.29
C PRO A 307 -26.48 -23.77 28.99
N ALA A 308 -27.27 -24.22 29.96
CA ALA A 308 -28.20 -25.34 29.79
C ALA A 308 -29.38 -25.00 28.87
N SER A 309 -29.70 -23.72 28.70
CA SER A 309 -30.73 -23.24 27.75
C SER A 309 -30.34 -23.45 26.29
N LYS A 310 -29.04 -23.52 26.00
CA LYS A 310 -28.49 -23.52 24.63
C LYS A 310 -28.89 -22.31 23.79
N GLU A 311 -29.34 -21.23 24.41
CA GLU A 311 -29.65 -19.97 23.73
C GLU A 311 -28.35 -19.35 23.20
N PRO A 312 -28.28 -18.90 21.91
CA PRO A 312 -27.07 -18.35 21.35
C PRO A 312 -26.75 -16.99 21.97
N VAL A 313 -25.46 -16.71 22.16
CA VAL A 313 -24.96 -15.35 22.44
C VAL A 313 -24.88 -14.60 21.14
N LEU A 314 -25.73 -13.60 20.96
CA LEU A 314 -25.79 -12.83 19.72
C LEU A 314 -24.57 -11.93 19.58
N PHE A 315 -24.11 -11.75 18.35
CA PHE A 315 -23.07 -10.78 18.02
C PHE A 315 -23.59 -9.35 18.23
N ASP A 316 -22.96 -8.59 19.12
CA ASP A 316 -23.37 -7.22 19.43
C ASP A 316 -22.21 -6.36 19.94
N MET A 317 -21.49 -5.72 19.03
CA MET A 317 -20.40 -4.79 19.38
C MET A 317 -20.91 -3.44 19.94
N THR A 318 -22.22 -3.26 20.13
CA THR A 318 -22.78 -2.11 20.83
C THR A 318 -22.93 -2.37 22.36
N ASP A 319 -22.77 -3.62 22.79
CA ASP A 319 -22.79 -4.01 24.20
C ASP A 319 -21.37 -4.09 24.76
N PRO A 320 -21.00 -3.22 25.72
CA PRO A 320 -19.69 -3.25 26.37
C PRO A 320 -19.32 -4.61 26.97
N LYS A 321 -20.33 -5.31 27.51
CA LYS A 321 -20.16 -6.64 28.11
C LYS A 321 -19.86 -7.71 27.04
N PHE A 322 -20.49 -7.58 25.87
CA PHE A 322 -20.18 -8.46 24.75
C PHE A 322 -18.76 -8.21 24.23
N ILE A 323 -18.35 -6.96 24.07
CA ILE A 323 -16.99 -6.62 23.62
C ILE A 323 -15.93 -7.25 24.55
N GLU A 324 -16.09 -7.05 25.86
CA GLU A 324 -15.20 -7.66 26.86
C GLU A 324 -15.18 -9.19 26.75
N THR A 325 -16.34 -9.82 26.67
CA THR A 325 -16.48 -11.27 26.59
C THR A 325 -15.90 -11.82 25.28
N TYR A 326 -16.12 -11.13 24.16
CA TYR A 326 -15.67 -11.50 22.83
C TYR A 326 -14.13 -11.57 22.75
N PHE A 327 -13.43 -10.60 23.31
CA PHE A 327 -11.97 -10.62 23.33
C PHE A 327 -11.42 -11.60 24.38
N GLU A 328 -11.89 -11.55 25.62
CA GLU A 328 -11.31 -12.32 26.72
C GLU A 328 -11.60 -13.83 26.63
N GLU A 329 -12.74 -14.24 26.08
CA GLU A 329 -13.15 -15.65 26.04
C GLU A 329 -12.95 -16.32 24.68
N LEU A 330 -12.85 -15.56 23.59
CA LEU A 330 -12.71 -16.12 22.23
C LEU A 330 -11.33 -15.86 21.64
N HIS A 331 -10.86 -14.61 21.61
CA HIS A 331 -9.67 -14.22 20.86
C HIS A 331 -8.37 -14.34 21.66
N HIS A 332 -8.33 -13.77 22.88
CA HIS A 332 -7.13 -13.82 23.70
C HIS A 332 -6.61 -15.23 23.97
N PRO A 333 -7.45 -16.24 24.29
CA PRO A 333 -6.96 -17.62 24.46
C PRO A 333 -6.27 -18.16 23.21
N MET A 334 -6.82 -17.90 22.01
CA MET A 334 -6.23 -18.37 20.76
C MET A 334 -4.95 -17.60 20.40
N GLU A 335 -4.88 -16.32 20.74
CA GLU A 335 -3.66 -15.54 20.60
C GLU A 335 -2.57 -16.00 21.60
N GLU A 336 -2.94 -16.44 22.80
CA GLU A 336 -2.01 -17.08 23.74
C GLU A 336 -1.47 -18.40 23.18
N GLU A 337 -2.29 -19.15 22.44
CA GLU A 337 -1.92 -20.39 21.75
C GLU A 337 -1.04 -20.16 20.52
N GLY A 338 -1.03 -18.94 19.92
CA GLY A 338 -0.11 -18.65 18.82
C GLY A 338 -0.66 -17.81 17.66
N VAL A 339 -1.92 -17.41 17.66
CA VAL A 339 -2.46 -16.53 16.62
C VAL A 339 -1.79 -15.14 16.73
N ASP A 340 -1.21 -14.66 15.63
CA ASP A 340 -0.51 -13.35 15.64
C ASP A 340 -1.45 -12.17 15.40
N PHE A 341 -2.44 -12.29 14.52
CA PHE A 341 -3.46 -11.28 14.24
C PHE A 341 -4.68 -11.92 13.59
N TRP A 342 -5.76 -11.12 13.36
CA TRP A 342 -7.03 -11.63 12.87
C TRP A 342 -7.37 -11.09 11.49
N TRP A 343 -7.90 -11.97 10.62
CA TRP A 343 -8.57 -11.64 9.39
C TRP A 343 -10.08 -11.55 9.65
N LEU A 344 -10.60 -10.32 9.62
CA LEU A 344 -12.01 -10.01 9.87
C LEU A 344 -12.74 -9.91 8.54
N ASP A 345 -13.44 -10.96 8.17
CA ASP A 345 -14.18 -11.02 6.92
C ASP A 345 -15.67 -10.75 7.19
N TRP A 346 -16.04 -9.47 7.14
CA TRP A 346 -17.41 -9.04 7.36
C TRP A 346 -18.13 -8.82 6.04
N GLN A 347 -19.10 -9.70 5.70
CA GLN A 347 -19.92 -9.65 4.49
C GLN A 347 -21.43 -9.49 4.80
N GLN A 348 -21.81 -9.27 6.09
CA GLN A 348 -23.19 -9.32 6.57
C GLN A 348 -23.87 -7.96 6.68
N GLY A 349 -23.47 -7.02 5.84
CA GLY A 349 -24.13 -5.70 5.72
C GLY A 349 -23.68 -4.68 6.74
N THR A 350 -24.49 -3.60 6.88
CA THR A 350 -24.11 -2.36 7.58
C THR A 350 -25.05 -2.00 8.76
N VAL A 351 -25.83 -2.93 9.25
CA VAL A 351 -26.90 -2.67 10.24
C VAL A 351 -26.54 -3.22 11.62
N THR A 352 -26.68 -2.38 12.65
CA THR A 352 -26.61 -2.74 14.08
C THR A 352 -27.90 -2.31 14.79
N LYS A 353 -27.97 -2.55 16.13
CA LYS A 353 -29.03 -2.01 16.99
C LYS A 353 -29.03 -0.48 17.07
N VAL A 354 -27.91 0.16 16.77
CA VAL A 354 -27.76 1.61 16.72
C VAL A 354 -27.84 2.06 15.25
N PRO A 355 -28.91 2.75 14.84
CA PRO A 355 -29.06 3.19 13.46
C PRO A 355 -27.88 4.05 12.98
N GLY A 356 -27.33 3.71 11.80
CA GLY A 356 -26.19 4.41 11.21
C GLY A 356 -24.82 3.95 11.68
N LEU A 357 -24.74 3.02 12.63
CA LEU A 357 -23.49 2.44 13.10
C LEU A 357 -23.19 1.13 12.33
N ASP A 358 -22.08 1.11 11.61
CA ASP A 358 -21.64 -0.02 10.79
C ASP A 358 -20.87 -1.05 11.66
N PRO A 359 -21.29 -2.34 11.67
CA PRO A 359 -20.57 -3.40 12.38
C PRO A 359 -19.11 -3.55 11.93
N LEU A 360 -18.83 -3.38 10.64
CA LEU A 360 -17.46 -3.46 10.12
C LEU A 360 -16.57 -2.38 10.71
N TRP A 361 -17.07 -1.14 10.83
CA TRP A 361 -16.29 -0.07 11.48
C TRP A 361 -15.96 -0.44 12.93
N MET A 362 -16.94 -1.00 13.66
CA MET A 362 -16.75 -1.42 15.05
C MET A 362 -15.74 -2.55 15.16
N LEU A 363 -15.83 -3.58 14.32
CA LEU A 363 -14.86 -4.66 14.25
C LEU A 363 -13.46 -4.13 14.00
N ASN A 364 -13.29 -3.25 13.01
CA ASN A 364 -12.00 -2.66 12.70
C ASN A 364 -11.43 -1.89 13.90
N HIS A 365 -12.24 -1.03 14.50
CA HIS A 365 -11.83 -0.20 15.62
C HIS A 365 -11.43 -1.01 16.84
N TYR A 366 -12.31 -1.90 17.29
CA TYR A 366 -12.08 -2.65 18.52
C TYR A 366 -10.99 -3.71 18.34
N HIS A 367 -10.98 -4.48 17.26
CA HIS A 367 -9.94 -5.47 17.02
C HIS A 367 -8.56 -4.85 16.86
N TYR A 368 -8.48 -3.73 16.10
CA TYR A 368 -7.19 -3.06 15.90
C TYR A 368 -6.60 -2.59 17.24
N LEU A 369 -7.39 -1.90 18.05
CA LEU A 369 -6.93 -1.38 19.33
C LEU A 369 -6.69 -2.47 20.37
N ASP A 370 -7.50 -3.56 20.33
CA ASP A 370 -7.30 -4.72 21.19
C ASP A 370 -6.01 -5.48 20.85
N SER A 371 -5.64 -5.58 19.56
CA SER A 371 -4.47 -6.36 19.12
C SER A 371 -3.14 -5.94 19.74
N LYS A 372 -3.09 -4.77 20.41
CA LYS A 372 -1.92 -4.27 21.18
C LYS A 372 -1.76 -4.96 22.55
N TRP A 373 -2.72 -5.75 23.01
CA TRP A 373 -2.80 -6.20 24.41
C TRP A 373 -1.59 -7.01 24.92
N LYS A 374 -0.85 -7.68 24.02
CA LYS A 374 0.42 -8.36 24.33
C LYS A 374 1.65 -7.47 24.21
N GLY A 375 1.50 -6.15 24.08
CA GLY A 375 2.61 -5.22 23.91
C GLY A 375 3.32 -5.37 22.57
N LYS A 376 2.63 -5.84 21.54
CA LYS A 376 3.09 -5.89 20.14
C LYS A 376 2.50 -4.72 19.35
N ARG A 377 3.01 -4.50 18.15
CA ARG A 377 2.44 -3.54 17.19
C ARG A 377 1.09 -4.02 16.69
N ALA A 378 0.11 -3.11 16.66
CA ALA A 378 -1.24 -3.46 16.24
C ALA A 378 -1.33 -3.84 14.77
N LEU A 379 -2.16 -4.80 14.47
CA LEU A 379 -2.50 -5.22 13.11
C LEU A 379 -3.86 -5.91 13.07
N THR A 380 -4.64 -5.59 12.05
CA THR A 380 -5.82 -6.38 11.63
C THR A 380 -5.75 -6.61 10.12
N PHE A 381 -6.53 -7.53 9.62
CA PHE A 381 -6.71 -7.74 8.19
C PHE A 381 -8.22 -7.73 7.93
N SER A 382 -8.72 -6.61 7.37
CA SER A 382 -10.16 -6.34 7.29
C SER A 382 -10.52 -5.44 6.11
N ARG A 383 -11.80 -5.14 5.91
CA ARG A 383 -12.32 -4.36 4.80
C ARG A 383 -12.36 -2.86 5.12
N TYR A 384 -12.49 -2.02 4.09
CA TYR A 384 -12.68 -0.58 4.23
C TYR A 384 -14.09 -0.25 4.73
N ALA A 385 -14.20 0.54 5.80
CA ALA A 385 -15.45 0.94 6.44
C ALA A 385 -15.68 2.46 6.44
N GLY A 386 -15.21 3.16 5.43
CA GLY A 386 -15.36 4.61 5.29
C GLY A 386 -14.12 5.42 5.73
N PRO A 387 -14.17 6.76 5.59
CA PRO A 387 -13.09 7.66 5.97
C PRO A 387 -12.66 7.44 7.44
N GLY A 388 -11.36 7.45 7.69
CA GLY A 388 -10.79 7.11 9.00
C GLY A 388 -10.36 5.64 9.13
N SER A 389 -10.76 4.74 8.22
CA SER A 389 -10.36 3.32 8.26
C SER A 389 -8.86 3.09 8.07
N HIS A 390 -8.13 4.06 7.53
CA HIS A 390 -6.66 4.01 7.42
C HIS A 390 -5.93 3.87 8.76
N ARG A 391 -6.63 4.14 9.88
CA ARG A 391 -6.10 3.90 11.24
C ARG A 391 -6.03 2.43 11.60
N TYR A 392 -6.70 1.55 10.85
CA TYR A 392 -6.89 0.13 11.16
C TYR A 392 -6.41 -0.78 10.01
N PRO A 393 -5.12 -0.68 9.59
CA PRO A 393 -4.60 -1.53 8.52
C PRO A 393 -4.45 -2.98 8.97
N VAL A 394 -4.45 -3.92 8.01
CA VAL A 394 -4.38 -3.83 6.55
C VAL A 394 -5.78 -4.04 5.98
N GLY A 395 -6.09 -3.39 4.87
CA GLY A 395 -7.31 -3.65 4.12
C GLY A 395 -7.17 -4.86 3.18
N PHE A 396 -8.22 -5.69 3.02
CA PHE A 396 -8.31 -6.60 1.88
C PHE A 396 -9.53 -6.26 1.02
N SER A 397 -9.35 -6.40 -0.31
CA SER A 397 -10.34 -5.88 -1.26
C SER A 397 -11.50 -6.85 -1.54
N GLY A 398 -11.34 -8.14 -1.20
CA GLY A 398 -12.39 -9.15 -1.38
C GLY A 398 -12.26 -9.98 -2.68
N ASP A 399 -13.31 -10.70 -2.98
CA ASP A 399 -13.35 -11.87 -3.87
C ASP A 399 -13.57 -11.46 -5.33
N THR A 400 -12.53 -11.03 -6.04
CA THR A 400 -12.61 -10.62 -7.45
C THR A 400 -12.64 -11.79 -8.42
N PHE A 401 -13.18 -11.57 -9.62
CA PHE A 401 -13.12 -12.53 -10.72
C PHE A 401 -11.72 -12.66 -11.30
N ILE A 402 -11.39 -13.86 -11.80
CA ILE A 402 -10.12 -14.15 -12.47
C ILE A 402 -10.23 -13.75 -13.94
N THR A 403 -10.08 -12.45 -14.21
CA THR A 403 -10.21 -11.87 -15.55
C THR A 403 -9.14 -10.79 -15.79
N TRP A 404 -8.87 -10.50 -17.06
CA TRP A 404 -8.00 -9.39 -17.44
C TRP A 404 -8.61 -8.03 -17.08
N GLU A 405 -9.92 -7.91 -17.12
CA GLU A 405 -10.67 -6.72 -16.73
C GLU A 405 -10.46 -6.41 -15.24
N SER A 406 -10.50 -7.43 -14.38
CA SER A 406 -10.20 -7.28 -12.95
C SER A 406 -8.76 -6.89 -12.71
N LEU A 407 -7.79 -7.54 -13.39
CA LEU A 407 -6.39 -7.14 -13.31
C LEU A 407 -6.19 -5.68 -13.75
N LYS A 408 -6.83 -5.25 -14.83
CA LYS A 408 -6.71 -3.91 -15.40
C LYS A 408 -7.20 -2.82 -14.47
N PHE A 409 -8.20 -3.10 -13.66
CA PHE A 409 -8.76 -2.16 -12.70
C PHE A 409 -7.91 -2.01 -11.43
N GLN A 410 -7.18 -3.04 -11.03
CA GLN A 410 -6.50 -3.07 -9.72
C GLN A 410 -5.41 -2.01 -9.52
N PRO A 411 -4.53 -1.67 -10.49
CA PRO A 411 -3.56 -0.59 -10.29
C PRO A 411 -4.22 0.76 -10.02
N TYR A 412 -5.24 1.11 -10.79
CA TYR A 412 -6.04 2.33 -10.59
C TYR A 412 -6.73 2.35 -9.23
N PHE A 413 -7.42 1.26 -8.86
CA PHE A 413 -8.06 1.11 -7.56
C PHE A 413 -7.08 1.31 -6.40
N THR A 414 -5.89 0.70 -6.51
CA THR A 414 -4.84 0.80 -5.48
C THR A 414 -4.30 2.22 -5.35
N ALA A 415 -4.03 2.88 -6.47
CA ALA A 415 -3.48 4.23 -6.47
C ALA A 415 -4.50 5.24 -5.93
N ASN A 416 -5.75 5.15 -6.37
CA ASN A 416 -6.82 6.05 -5.94
C ASN A 416 -7.17 5.93 -4.45
N ALA A 417 -6.97 4.78 -3.83
CA ALA A 417 -7.19 4.60 -2.40
C ALA A 417 -6.38 5.60 -1.55
N SER A 418 -5.25 6.07 -2.06
CA SER A 418 -4.44 7.11 -1.41
C SER A 418 -5.15 8.46 -1.35
N ASN A 419 -6.14 8.75 -2.21
CA ASN A 419 -6.94 9.98 -2.19
C ASN A 419 -7.89 10.08 -0.98
N ILE A 420 -8.06 8.99 -0.23
CA ILE A 420 -8.77 8.93 1.05
C ILE A 420 -7.87 8.39 2.17
N GLY A 421 -6.57 8.40 1.94
CA GLY A 421 -5.57 7.97 2.92
C GLY A 421 -5.48 6.46 3.15
N PHE A 422 -6.23 5.62 2.42
CA PHE A 422 -6.28 4.17 2.63
C PHE A 422 -5.22 3.43 1.80
N GLY A 423 -3.94 3.64 2.12
CA GLY A 423 -2.80 3.21 1.31
C GLY A 423 -2.36 1.74 1.48
N TRP A 424 -2.88 0.98 2.44
CA TRP A 424 -2.42 -0.38 2.76
C TRP A 424 -3.44 -1.45 2.34
N TRP A 425 -3.67 -1.55 1.02
CA TRP A 425 -4.51 -2.58 0.42
C TRP A 425 -3.77 -3.89 0.18
N SER A 426 -4.44 -5.00 0.47
CA SER A 426 -4.13 -6.36 0.02
C SER A 426 -5.22 -6.84 -0.94
N HIS A 427 -4.82 -7.20 -2.15
CA HIS A 427 -5.72 -7.80 -3.15
C HIS A 427 -5.56 -9.31 -3.17
N ASP A 428 -6.53 -10.01 -3.76
CA ASP A 428 -6.42 -11.43 -4.09
C ASP A 428 -5.55 -11.56 -5.36
N ILE A 429 -4.23 -11.71 -5.13
CA ILE A 429 -3.28 -11.77 -6.24
C ILE A 429 -3.47 -13.05 -7.05
N GLY A 430 -3.81 -12.87 -8.33
CA GLY A 430 -4.21 -13.91 -9.25
C GLY A 430 -5.73 -14.06 -9.41
N GLY A 431 -6.52 -13.22 -8.71
CA GLY A 431 -7.98 -13.28 -8.67
C GLY A 431 -8.51 -14.44 -7.83
N HIS A 432 -9.71 -14.30 -7.29
CA HIS A 432 -10.28 -15.24 -6.31
C HIS A 432 -11.09 -16.34 -6.97
N MET A 433 -12.12 -16.00 -7.72
CA MET A 433 -13.12 -16.96 -8.20
C MET A 433 -13.53 -16.74 -9.64
N PHE A 434 -14.29 -17.70 -10.18
CA PHE A 434 -14.76 -17.74 -11.56
C PHE A 434 -13.62 -17.63 -12.58
N GLY A 435 -13.94 -17.34 -13.85
CA GLY A 435 -12.96 -17.26 -14.93
C GLY A 435 -12.43 -18.63 -15.33
N TYR A 436 -11.21 -18.65 -15.84
CA TYR A 436 -10.53 -19.86 -16.31
C TYR A 436 -9.02 -19.73 -16.05
N ARG A 437 -8.32 -20.84 -16.14
CA ARG A 437 -6.86 -20.85 -16.01
C ARG A 437 -6.22 -20.09 -17.18
N ASP A 438 -5.54 -19.02 -16.87
CA ASP A 438 -4.71 -18.23 -17.77
C ASP A 438 -3.34 -18.00 -17.09
N ASP A 439 -2.34 -18.73 -17.58
CA ASP A 439 -1.01 -18.73 -16.99
C ASP A 439 -0.36 -17.33 -17.09
N GLU A 440 -0.57 -16.64 -18.22
CA GLU A 440 -0.07 -15.28 -18.42
C GLU A 440 -0.73 -14.28 -17.48
N LEU A 441 -2.05 -14.31 -17.35
CA LEU A 441 -2.81 -13.47 -16.42
C LEU A 441 -2.28 -13.61 -15.00
N THR A 442 -2.03 -14.86 -14.57
CA THR A 442 -1.49 -15.12 -13.22
C THR A 442 -0.09 -14.52 -13.06
N ALA A 443 0.80 -14.66 -14.03
CA ALA A 443 2.12 -14.06 -13.99
C ALA A 443 2.06 -12.53 -13.87
N ARG A 444 1.22 -11.87 -14.69
CA ARG A 444 1.04 -10.40 -14.65
C ARG A 444 0.44 -9.94 -13.32
N TRP A 445 -0.49 -10.71 -12.75
CA TRP A 445 -1.05 -10.37 -11.45
C TRP A 445 -0.03 -10.49 -10.30
N VAL A 446 0.83 -11.53 -10.33
CA VAL A 446 1.93 -11.67 -9.36
C VAL A 446 2.93 -10.52 -9.52
N GLN A 447 3.25 -10.11 -10.74
CA GLN A 447 4.10 -8.95 -11.00
C GLN A 447 3.51 -7.68 -10.35
N LEU A 448 2.23 -7.40 -10.58
CA LEU A 448 1.51 -6.30 -9.89
C LEU A 448 1.56 -6.46 -8.36
N GLY A 449 1.31 -7.67 -7.86
CA GLY A 449 1.29 -7.96 -6.42
C GLY A 449 2.59 -7.57 -5.71
N VAL A 450 3.74 -7.85 -6.34
CA VAL A 450 5.06 -7.52 -5.80
C VAL A 450 5.26 -6.00 -5.65
N PHE A 451 4.70 -5.22 -6.56
CA PHE A 451 4.73 -3.76 -6.54
C PHE A 451 3.39 -3.14 -6.07
N SER A 452 2.63 -3.87 -5.27
CA SER A 452 1.46 -3.40 -4.53
C SER A 452 1.77 -3.23 -3.04
N PRO A 453 0.91 -2.58 -2.25
CA PRO A 453 1.18 -2.37 -0.82
C PRO A 453 1.40 -3.69 -0.07
N MET A 454 0.50 -4.67 -0.24
CA MET A 454 0.62 -6.02 0.33
C MET A 454 0.58 -7.05 -0.77
N ASN A 455 1.42 -8.08 -0.68
CA ASN A 455 1.43 -9.17 -1.66
C ASN A 455 0.91 -10.47 -1.04
N ARG A 456 -0.36 -10.76 -1.26
CA ARG A 456 -1.03 -11.96 -0.77
C ARG A 456 -1.58 -12.79 -1.93
N LEU A 457 -1.03 -13.97 -2.15
CA LEU A 457 -1.63 -14.96 -3.07
C LEU A 457 -2.88 -15.52 -2.41
N HIS A 458 -4.02 -15.48 -3.10
CA HIS A 458 -5.27 -16.02 -2.58
C HIS A 458 -6.15 -16.60 -3.70
N SER A 459 -6.99 -17.57 -3.36
CA SER A 459 -7.95 -18.21 -4.27
C SER A 459 -9.02 -18.97 -3.53
N THR A 460 -10.08 -19.39 -4.24
CA THR A 460 -11.15 -20.26 -3.70
C THR A 460 -10.68 -21.68 -3.40
N ASP A 461 -11.64 -22.48 -2.85
CA ASP A 461 -11.52 -23.90 -2.59
C ASP A 461 -11.49 -24.76 -3.88
N ASN A 462 -11.77 -24.18 -5.05
CA ASN A 462 -11.75 -24.92 -6.30
C ASN A 462 -10.39 -25.61 -6.50
N PRO A 463 -10.34 -26.95 -6.69
CA PRO A 463 -9.09 -27.71 -6.75
C PRO A 463 -8.19 -27.33 -7.93
N PHE A 464 -8.75 -26.69 -8.97
CA PHE A 464 -8.01 -26.25 -10.15
C PHE A 464 -7.51 -24.81 -10.07
N ASN A 465 -7.87 -24.08 -9.02
CA ASN A 465 -7.58 -22.65 -8.83
C ASN A 465 -6.47 -22.41 -7.78
N GLY A 466 -5.44 -23.22 -7.73
CA GLY A 466 -4.29 -22.98 -6.83
C GLY A 466 -3.33 -21.95 -7.39
N LYS A 467 -2.72 -21.15 -6.50
CA LYS A 467 -1.73 -20.11 -6.86
C LYS A 467 -0.29 -20.56 -6.57
N GLU A 468 -0.08 -21.82 -6.27
CA GLU A 468 1.25 -22.37 -6.06
C GLU A 468 2.06 -22.29 -7.36
N PRO A 469 3.29 -21.71 -7.38
CA PRO A 469 4.04 -21.49 -8.62
C PRO A 469 4.25 -22.75 -9.47
N TRP A 470 4.50 -23.89 -8.82
CA TRP A 470 4.75 -25.18 -9.50
C TRP A 470 3.53 -25.82 -10.14
N LYS A 471 2.35 -25.22 -10.04
CA LYS A 471 1.14 -25.66 -10.75
C LYS A 471 1.03 -25.08 -12.16
N TYR A 472 1.86 -24.10 -12.52
CA TYR A 472 1.83 -23.41 -13.79
C TYR A 472 2.86 -23.96 -14.77
N ASN A 473 2.85 -23.47 -16.01
CA ASN A 473 3.90 -23.84 -16.98
C ASN A 473 5.26 -23.28 -16.53
N GLN A 474 6.34 -23.86 -17.04
CA GLN A 474 7.71 -23.55 -16.61
C GLN A 474 8.07 -22.06 -16.68
N ILE A 475 7.57 -21.34 -17.69
CA ILE A 475 7.83 -19.91 -17.86
C ILE A 475 7.19 -19.14 -16.70
N VAL A 476 5.91 -19.35 -16.47
CA VAL A 476 5.13 -18.66 -15.44
C VAL A 476 5.60 -19.06 -14.04
N GLU A 477 5.92 -20.33 -13.81
CA GLU A 477 6.56 -20.77 -12.57
C GLU A 477 7.85 -19.99 -12.29
N THR A 478 8.72 -19.83 -13.29
CA THR A 478 9.96 -19.05 -13.17
C THR A 478 9.68 -17.59 -12.86
N VAL A 479 8.73 -16.97 -13.56
CA VAL A 479 8.32 -15.57 -13.32
C VAL A 479 7.80 -15.40 -11.89
N MET A 480 6.87 -16.24 -11.47
CA MET A 480 6.31 -16.17 -10.12
C MET A 480 7.38 -16.30 -9.03
N LYS A 481 8.26 -17.30 -9.13
CA LYS A 481 9.36 -17.51 -8.18
C LYS A 481 10.30 -16.30 -8.10
N ASN A 482 10.69 -15.74 -9.23
CA ASN A 482 11.59 -14.59 -9.27
C ASN A 482 10.95 -13.35 -8.66
N PHE A 483 9.69 -13.07 -8.95
CA PHE A 483 8.98 -11.92 -8.41
C PHE A 483 8.65 -12.08 -6.92
N LEU A 484 8.27 -13.27 -6.46
CA LEU A 484 8.05 -13.53 -5.03
C LEU A 484 9.35 -13.40 -4.21
N LYS A 485 10.49 -13.84 -4.76
CA LYS A 485 11.82 -13.56 -4.16
C LYS A 485 12.13 -12.06 -4.15
N LEU A 486 11.82 -11.35 -5.24
CA LEU A 486 12.01 -9.90 -5.32
C LEU A 486 11.22 -9.16 -4.24
N ARG A 487 10.00 -9.59 -3.92
CA ARG A 487 9.21 -8.99 -2.84
C ARG A 487 9.95 -9.02 -1.50
N HIS A 488 10.56 -10.14 -1.13
CA HIS A 488 11.36 -10.27 0.09
C HIS A 488 12.65 -9.43 0.03
N LYS A 489 13.28 -9.35 -1.14
CA LYS A 489 14.42 -8.44 -1.35
C LYS A 489 14.05 -6.97 -1.11
N LEU A 490 12.85 -6.55 -1.48
CA LEU A 490 12.34 -5.18 -1.34
C LEU A 490 11.99 -4.80 0.12
N VAL A 491 11.93 -5.72 1.07
CA VAL A 491 11.49 -5.44 2.45
C VAL A 491 12.21 -4.26 3.10
N PRO A 492 13.54 -4.08 3.02
CA PRO A 492 14.21 -2.90 3.59
C PRO A 492 13.69 -1.57 3.03
N TYR A 493 13.48 -1.53 1.71
CA TYR A 493 12.89 -0.37 1.04
C TYR A 493 11.43 -0.14 1.47
N LEU A 494 10.60 -1.19 1.42
CA LEU A 494 9.18 -1.13 1.77
C LEU A 494 8.96 -0.73 3.24
N TYR A 495 9.79 -1.24 4.14
CA TYR A 495 9.69 -0.91 5.55
C TYR A 495 10.08 0.55 5.83
N THR A 496 11.07 1.07 5.11
CA THR A 496 11.40 2.51 5.14
C THR A 496 10.22 3.35 4.64
N MET A 497 9.53 2.92 3.58
CA MET A 497 8.33 3.59 3.07
C MET A 497 7.14 3.50 4.04
N ASN A 498 7.01 2.41 4.79
CA ASN A 498 6.04 2.28 5.88
C ASN A 498 6.26 3.37 6.95
N ARG A 499 7.50 3.59 7.37
CA ARG A 499 7.83 4.68 8.29
C ARG A 499 7.50 6.05 7.68
N ARG A 500 7.80 6.26 6.39
CA ARG A 500 7.44 7.49 5.67
C ARG A 500 5.92 7.71 5.68
N ALA A 501 5.13 6.66 5.43
CA ALA A 501 3.68 6.74 5.46
C ALA A 501 3.17 7.12 6.86
N SER A 502 3.66 6.47 7.90
CA SER A 502 3.25 6.72 9.27
C SER A 502 3.70 8.09 9.82
N ARG A 503 4.91 8.54 9.51
CA ARG A 503 5.50 9.77 10.10
C ARG A 503 5.29 11.02 9.25
N ALA A 504 5.27 10.88 7.92
CA ALA A 504 5.12 12.00 7.00
C ALA A 504 3.74 12.08 6.30
N GLY A 505 2.86 11.08 6.50
CA GLY A 505 1.57 11.05 5.83
C GLY A 505 1.69 10.90 4.30
N LEU A 506 2.63 10.08 3.85
CA LEU A 506 2.91 9.88 2.42
C LEU A 506 2.81 8.39 2.08
N PRO A 507 1.70 7.94 1.46
CA PRO A 507 1.49 6.54 1.10
C PRO A 507 2.60 5.96 0.21
N LEU A 508 2.78 4.63 0.27
CA LEU A 508 3.70 3.90 -0.60
C LEU A 508 3.32 4.07 -2.08
N VAL A 509 2.03 3.87 -2.39
CA VAL A 509 1.50 4.02 -3.74
C VAL A 509 0.84 5.38 -3.87
N GLN A 510 1.25 6.16 -4.88
CA GLN A 510 0.71 7.50 -5.13
C GLN A 510 0.39 7.66 -6.62
N PRO A 511 -0.79 8.18 -6.97
CA PRO A 511 -1.12 8.51 -8.36
C PRO A 511 -0.11 9.49 -8.95
N MET A 512 0.08 9.43 -10.27
CA MET A 512 1.05 10.30 -10.97
C MET A 512 0.80 11.79 -10.77
N TYR A 513 -0.47 12.20 -10.63
CA TYR A 513 -0.82 13.62 -10.45
C TYR A 513 -0.44 14.20 -9.07
N TYR A 514 0.02 13.40 -8.10
CA TYR A 514 0.43 13.94 -6.79
C TYR A 514 1.63 14.89 -6.90
N LEU A 515 2.59 14.57 -7.77
CA LEU A 515 3.81 15.37 -7.92
C LEU A 515 3.76 16.34 -9.12
N GLU A 516 2.92 16.07 -10.11
CA GLU A 516 2.76 16.92 -11.30
C GLU A 516 1.27 17.21 -11.59
N PRO A 517 0.54 17.85 -10.65
CA PRO A 517 -0.90 18.03 -10.73
C PRO A 517 -1.38 18.93 -11.87
N GLU A 518 -0.50 19.76 -12.44
CA GLU A 518 -0.83 20.65 -13.56
C GLU A 518 -0.60 20.00 -14.93
N ARG A 519 -0.14 18.74 -14.97
CA ARG A 519 0.05 17.96 -16.19
C ARG A 519 -1.16 17.10 -16.48
N GLU A 520 -1.86 17.36 -17.59
CA GLU A 520 -3.02 16.57 -18.01
C GLU A 520 -2.66 15.09 -18.22
N GLU A 521 -1.46 14.83 -18.75
CA GLU A 521 -0.97 13.49 -19.05
C GLU A 521 -0.93 12.57 -17.81
N THR A 522 -0.74 13.14 -16.60
CA THR A 522 -0.70 12.37 -15.34
C THR A 522 -2.06 11.79 -14.95
N TYR A 523 -3.14 12.38 -15.45
CA TYR A 523 -4.51 11.89 -15.24
C TYR A 523 -4.96 10.91 -16.34
N GLU A 524 -4.21 10.80 -17.43
CA GLU A 524 -4.51 9.92 -18.57
C GLU A 524 -3.83 8.53 -18.45
N VAL A 525 -3.05 8.32 -17.38
CA VAL A 525 -2.31 7.08 -17.11
C VAL A 525 -2.70 6.49 -15.74
N PRO A 526 -3.98 6.09 -15.53
CA PRO A 526 -4.50 5.71 -14.21
C PRO A 526 -3.77 4.51 -13.59
N ASN A 527 -3.19 3.63 -14.41
CA ASN A 527 -2.46 2.45 -13.98
C ASN A 527 -0.97 2.70 -13.68
N ASN A 528 -0.48 3.91 -13.95
CA ASN A 528 0.86 4.33 -13.65
C ASN A 528 0.89 5.02 -12.28
N TYR A 529 1.83 4.65 -11.41
CA TYR A 529 1.89 5.19 -10.05
C TYR A 529 3.33 5.25 -9.53
N TYR A 530 3.58 6.17 -8.59
CA TYR A 530 4.80 6.16 -7.80
C TYR A 530 4.73 5.07 -6.73
N PHE A 531 5.84 4.36 -6.54
CA PHE A 531 6.03 3.32 -5.55
C PHE A 531 7.15 3.72 -4.60
N GLY A 532 6.79 4.42 -3.55
CA GLY A 532 7.73 5.06 -2.64
C GLY A 532 8.35 6.31 -3.24
N THR A 533 9.63 6.55 -2.92
CA THR A 533 10.38 7.74 -3.34
C THR A 533 11.20 7.55 -4.61
N GLU A 534 11.63 6.29 -4.89
CA GLU A 534 12.65 6.00 -5.89
C GLU A 534 12.08 5.40 -7.18
N MET A 535 10.89 4.81 -7.13
CA MET A 535 10.36 4.01 -8.22
C MET A 535 9.03 4.55 -8.75
N MET A 536 8.79 4.29 -10.01
CA MET A 536 7.53 4.46 -10.71
C MET A 536 7.20 3.16 -11.41
N VAL A 537 5.94 2.73 -11.34
CA VAL A 537 5.47 1.44 -11.81
C VAL A 537 4.36 1.60 -12.83
N SER A 538 4.43 0.87 -13.93
CA SER A 538 3.39 0.80 -14.95
C SER A 538 3.06 -0.68 -15.22
N PRO A 539 2.14 -1.28 -14.46
CA PRO A 539 1.80 -2.69 -14.62
C PRO A 539 1.29 -3.01 -16.02
N ILE A 540 1.69 -4.16 -16.54
CA ILE A 540 1.13 -4.69 -17.77
C ILE A 540 -0.18 -5.41 -17.44
N THR A 541 -1.26 -4.95 -18.04
CA THR A 541 -2.62 -5.44 -17.81
C THR A 541 -3.30 -5.95 -19.07
N ASP A 542 -2.54 -6.08 -20.15
CA ASP A 542 -3.00 -6.60 -21.42
C ASP A 542 -2.14 -7.83 -21.83
N LYS A 543 -2.68 -8.69 -22.70
CA LYS A 543 -2.00 -9.89 -23.18
C LYS A 543 -0.82 -9.57 -24.07
N LEU A 544 0.15 -10.49 -24.07
CA LEU A 544 1.25 -10.46 -25.02
C LEU A 544 0.72 -10.51 -26.45
N ASP A 545 1.26 -9.62 -27.29
CA ASP A 545 1.04 -9.70 -28.73
C ASP A 545 1.71 -10.97 -29.29
N PRO A 546 0.99 -11.81 -30.04
CA PRO A 546 1.52 -13.09 -30.53
C PRO A 546 2.66 -12.92 -31.56
N VAL A 547 2.78 -11.73 -32.18
CA VAL A 547 3.83 -11.47 -33.17
C VAL A 547 5.15 -11.13 -32.50
N THR A 548 5.11 -10.28 -31.46
CA THR A 548 6.32 -9.80 -30.78
C THR A 548 6.64 -10.56 -29.50
N GLY A 549 5.65 -11.20 -28.87
CA GLY A 549 5.79 -11.76 -27.53
C GLY A 549 5.92 -10.69 -26.44
N LEU A 550 5.45 -9.46 -26.72
CA LEU A 550 5.51 -8.29 -25.83
C LEU A 550 4.12 -7.73 -25.56
N ALA A 551 3.95 -7.12 -24.40
CA ALA A 551 2.79 -6.31 -24.08
C ALA A 551 3.23 -4.91 -23.62
N GLY A 552 2.41 -3.89 -23.93
CA GLY A 552 2.70 -2.50 -23.64
C GLY A 552 1.95 -1.96 -22.43
N ALA A 553 2.56 -1.03 -21.70
CA ALA A 553 1.94 -0.27 -20.64
C ALA A 553 2.05 1.23 -20.94
N LYS A 554 0.92 1.94 -20.93
CA LYS A 554 0.90 3.40 -21.07
C LYS A 554 1.52 4.04 -19.83
N THR A 555 2.52 4.88 -20.06
CA THR A 555 3.33 5.47 -18.99
C THR A 555 3.55 6.95 -19.25
N TRP A 556 3.33 7.78 -18.23
CA TRP A 556 3.89 9.12 -18.17
C TRP A 556 5.25 9.04 -17.49
N ILE A 557 6.31 9.40 -18.19
CA ILE A 557 7.65 9.52 -17.60
C ILE A 557 7.89 10.99 -17.23
N PRO A 558 7.99 11.35 -15.95
CA PRO A 558 8.25 12.72 -15.50
C PRO A 558 9.58 13.26 -16.00
N GLN A 559 9.80 14.59 -15.92
CA GLN A 559 11.05 15.22 -16.32
C GLN A 559 12.28 14.59 -15.65
N GLY A 560 13.42 14.56 -16.36
CA GLY A 560 14.67 13.95 -15.92
C GLY A 560 14.98 12.65 -16.65
N ILE A 561 15.93 11.93 -16.12
CA ILE A 561 16.37 10.63 -16.66
C ILE A 561 15.83 9.53 -15.74
N TRP A 562 15.29 8.47 -16.36
CA TRP A 562 14.73 7.32 -15.65
C TRP A 562 15.37 6.05 -16.19
N TYR A 563 15.66 5.12 -15.30
CA TYR A 563 16.30 3.84 -15.63
C TYR A 563 15.34 2.69 -15.35
N ASP A 564 15.27 1.73 -16.26
CA ASP A 564 14.52 0.49 -16.01
C ASP A 564 15.19 -0.33 -14.90
N PHE A 565 14.41 -0.70 -13.92
CA PHE A 565 14.85 -1.48 -12.75
C PHE A 565 15.37 -2.87 -13.13
N PHE A 566 14.81 -3.48 -14.20
CA PHE A 566 15.11 -4.85 -14.55
C PHE A 566 16.27 -4.98 -15.54
N ASN A 567 16.43 -4.03 -16.47
CA ASN A 567 17.39 -4.12 -17.57
C ASN A 567 18.32 -2.90 -17.74
N GLY A 568 18.18 -1.88 -16.88
CA GLY A 568 19.05 -0.70 -16.89
C GLY A 568 18.86 0.24 -18.09
N ARG A 569 17.85 0.06 -18.95
CA ARG A 569 17.57 0.99 -20.05
C ARG A 569 17.31 2.39 -19.51
N ALA A 570 17.92 3.39 -20.15
CA ALA A 570 17.74 4.79 -19.79
C ALA A 570 16.69 5.47 -20.68
N TYR A 571 15.82 6.28 -20.07
CA TYR A 571 14.71 6.97 -20.72
C TYR A 571 14.77 8.46 -20.40
N LYS A 572 14.68 9.29 -21.43
CA LYS A 572 14.48 10.73 -21.24
C LYS A 572 13.01 11.02 -21.03
N GLY A 573 12.68 11.58 -19.87
CA GLY A 573 11.31 11.89 -19.46
C GLY A 573 10.72 13.16 -20.06
N GLY A 574 9.59 13.61 -19.48
CA GLY A 574 8.77 14.72 -19.98
C GLY A 574 7.81 14.29 -21.09
N ARG A 575 7.44 13.01 -21.15
CA ARG A 575 6.56 12.49 -22.22
C ARG A 575 5.74 11.28 -21.79
N LYS A 576 4.63 11.06 -22.49
CA LYS A 576 3.79 9.87 -22.42
C LYS A 576 4.23 8.88 -23.48
N VAL A 577 4.43 7.61 -23.09
CA VAL A 577 4.94 6.54 -23.95
C VAL A 577 4.32 5.20 -23.61
N ASP A 578 4.38 4.25 -24.53
CA ASP A 578 4.11 2.85 -24.25
C ASP A 578 5.43 2.12 -24.02
N LEU A 579 5.58 1.48 -22.85
CA LEU A 579 6.73 0.67 -22.50
C LEU A 579 6.40 -0.80 -22.70
N TRP A 580 7.23 -1.52 -23.47
CA TRP A 580 6.98 -2.89 -23.93
C TRP A 580 7.88 -3.89 -23.22
N ARG A 581 7.28 -4.93 -22.64
CA ARG A 581 8.03 -5.99 -21.94
C ARG A 581 7.48 -7.37 -22.28
N ASP A 582 8.35 -8.36 -22.26
CA ASP A 582 7.97 -9.77 -22.33
C ASP A 582 7.38 -10.23 -20.98
N ILE A 583 7.11 -11.53 -20.85
CA ILE A 583 6.50 -12.08 -19.63
C ILE A 583 7.41 -12.03 -18.40
N TYR A 584 8.73 -11.93 -18.60
CA TYR A 584 9.71 -11.97 -17.51
C TYR A 584 9.88 -10.65 -16.77
N GLU A 585 9.41 -9.55 -17.36
CA GLU A 585 9.58 -8.21 -16.81
C GLU A 585 8.29 -7.39 -16.89
N MET A 586 8.23 -6.33 -16.11
CA MET A 586 7.23 -5.28 -16.22
C MET A 586 7.91 -3.91 -16.11
N PRO A 587 7.33 -2.83 -16.65
CA PRO A 587 7.91 -1.50 -16.52
C PRO A 587 7.94 -1.02 -15.07
N VAL A 588 9.14 -0.94 -14.51
CA VAL A 588 9.45 -0.28 -13.25
C VAL A 588 10.62 0.65 -13.52
N LEU A 589 10.39 1.94 -13.43
CA LEU A 589 11.41 2.94 -13.71
C LEU A 589 11.91 3.56 -12.41
N VAL A 590 13.20 3.81 -12.36
CA VAL A 590 13.92 4.39 -11.23
C VAL A 590 14.51 5.73 -11.66
N ARG A 591 14.28 6.76 -10.85
CA ARG A 591 14.76 8.10 -11.15
C ARG A 591 16.29 8.15 -11.08
N GLU A 592 16.90 9.01 -11.91
CA GLU A 592 18.32 9.33 -11.83
C GLU A 592 18.74 9.75 -10.41
N GLY A 593 19.91 9.31 -9.98
CA GLY A 593 20.45 9.54 -8.63
C GLY A 593 19.87 8.64 -7.52
N SER A 594 18.86 7.85 -7.80
CA SER A 594 18.21 6.98 -6.79
C SER A 594 19.15 5.97 -6.17
N ILE A 595 18.88 5.66 -4.91
CA ILE A 595 19.57 4.65 -4.11
C ILE A 595 18.49 3.72 -3.53
N ILE A 596 18.53 2.43 -3.87
CA ILE A 596 17.52 1.45 -3.45
C ILE A 596 18.17 0.35 -2.63
N PRO A 597 17.96 0.30 -1.30
CA PRO A 597 18.41 -0.81 -0.48
C PRO A 597 17.49 -2.01 -0.61
N LEU A 598 18.08 -3.16 -0.81
CA LEU A 598 17.44 -4.47 -0.91
C LEU A 598 18.11 -5.44 0.07
N LYS A 599 17.39 -6.47 0.49
CA LYS A 599 18.01 -7.63 1.15
C LYS A 599 18.79 -8.43 0.09
N ASP A 600 20.06 -8.73 0.31
CA ASP A 600 20.83 -9.64 -0.54
C ASP A 600 20.48 -11.09 -0.18
N MET A 601 19.77 -11.76 -1.07
CA MET A 601 19.28 -13.14 -0.86
C MET A 601 19.98 -14.11 -1.80
N GLU A 602 20.61 -15.09 -1.21
CA GLU A 602 21.15 -16.25 -1.90
C GLU A 602 20.38 -17.51 -1.46
N GLY A 603 19.67 -18.16 -2.37
CA GLY A 603 18.83 -19.32 -2.08
C GLY A 603 17.52 -18.97 -1.38
N TYR A 604 17.05 -19.87 -0.49
CA TYR A 604 15.85 -19.66 0.31
C TYR A 604 16.16 -18.83 1.56
N ASP A 605 15.42 -17.77 1.75
CA ASP A 605 15.45 -16.95 2.96
C ASP A 605 14.09 -16.25 3.15
N ASN A 606 13.28 -16.73 4.08
CA ASN A 606 11.99 -16.13 4.43
C ASN A 606 12.08 -15.13 5.60
N SER A 607 13.27 -14.97 6.22
CA SER A 607 13.46 -14.03 7.31
C SER A 607 13.13 -12.60 6.85
N ILE A 608 12.34 -11.91 7.65
CA ILE A 608 12.00 -10.49 7.48
C ILE A 608 12.74 -9.60 8.50
N GLU A 609 13.68 -10.15 9.23
CA GLU A 609 14.51 -9.41 10.17
C GLU A 609 15.42 -8.40 9.45
N ASN A 610 16.01 -7.48 10.21
CA ASN A 610 16.98 -6.54 9.66
C ASN A 610 18.16 -7.32 9.04
N PRO A 611 18.43 -7.16 7.74
CA PRO A 611 19.33 -8.05 7.03
C PRO A 611 20.80 -7.86 7.42
N GLU A 612 21.52 -8.95 7.54
CA GLU A 612 22.98 -8.96 7.65
C GLU A 612 23.66 -8.65 6.32
N LYS A 613 23.03 -9.04 5.20
CA LYS A 613 23.49 -8.79 3.83
C LYS A 613 22.55 -7.85 3.11
N LEU A 614 23.07 -6.70 2.70
CA LEU A 614 22.33 -5.70 1.93
C LEU A 614 22.85 -5.59 0.50
N GLU A 615 21.94 -5.56 -0.44
CA GLU A 615 22.18 -5.17 -1.83
C GLU A 615 21.72 -3.73 -2.03
N VAL A 616 22.54 -2.87 -2.60
CA VAL A 616 22.17 -1.47 -2.83
C VAL A 616 22.34 -1.15 -4.29
N LEU A 617 21.24 -0.75 -4.95
CA LEU A 617 21.27 -0.26 -6.31
C LEU A 617 21.53 1.25 -6.30
N VAL A 618 22.53 1.70 -7.03
CA VAL A 618 22.94 3.11 -7.14
C VAL A 618 22.87 3.52 -8.60
N TYR A 619 21.94 4.42 -8.92
CA TYR A 619 21.71 4.85 -10.29
C TYR A 619 22.50 6.11 -10.64
N PRO A 620 22.88 6.33 -11.92
CA PRO A 620 23.55 7.55 -12.36
C PRO A 620 22.71 8.80 -12.06
N GLY A 621 23.35 9.99 -12.02
CA GLY A 621 22.73 11.28 -11.70
C GLY A 621 23.69 12.17 -10.91
N GLU A 622 23.41 13.47 -10.78
CA GLU A 622 24.30 14.41 -10.08
C GLU A 622 24.35 14.16 -8.57
N SER A 623 23.19 13.91 -7.96
CA SER A 623 23.09 13.65 -6.51
C SER A 623 21.96 12.70 -6.20
N GLY A 624 22.06 12.04 -5.05
CA GLY A 624 21.02 11.18 -4.51
C GLY A 624 21.21 10.95 -3.02
N GLU A 625 20.11 10.67 -2.34
CA GLU A 625 20.10 10.37 -0.92
C GLU A 625 18.99 9.36 -0.61
N PHE A 626 19.29 8.39 0.23
CA PHE A 626 18.31 7.49 0.83
C PHE A 626 18.67 7.24 2.30
N VAL A 627 17.68 7.28 3.17
CA VAL A 627 17.87 6.95 4.59
C VAL A 627 17.12 5.66 4.86
N LEU A 628 17.87 4.58 5.05
CA LEU A 628 17.34 3.29 5.46
C LEU A 628 16.94 3.36 6.94
N TRP A 629 15.66 3.08 7.24
CA TRP A 629 15.12 3.03 8.58
C TRP A 629 14.84 1.60 9.01
N GLU A 630 15.31 1.25 10.23
CA GLU A 630 15.19 -0.08 10.81
C GLU A 630 14.86 0.02 12.30
N ASP A 631 14.16 -0.97 12.83
CA ASP A 631 13.77 -1.08 14.25
C ASP A 631 13.59 -2.56 14.64
N GLY A 632 12.97 -2.84 15.79
CA GLY A 632 12.68 -4.20 16.24
C GLY A 632 11.63 -4.96 15.42
N GLY A 633 11.03 -4.33 14.41
CA GLY A 633 10.10 -4.97 13.45
C GLY A 633 8.67 -5.15 13.95
N ASP A 634 8.46 -5.58 15.17
CA ASP A 634 7.14 -5.84 15.78
C ASP A 634 7.02 -5.21 17.19
N THR A 635 7.98 -4.40 17.59
CA THR A 635 7.95 -3.69 18.87
C THR A 635 6.96 -2.52 18.83
N PRO A 636 6.32 -2.13 19.97
CA PRO A 636 5.41 -1.00 20.01
C PRO A 636 5.99 0.28 19.42
N GLU A 637 5.12 1.11 18.81
CA GLU A 637 5.50 2.37 18.13
C GLU A 637 6.10 3.42 19.08
N ASP A 638 5.67 3.40 20.32
CA ASP A 638 5.98 4.42 21.35
C ASP A 638 7.42 4.27 21.89
N LEU A 639 8.10 3.19 21.54
CA LEU A 639 9.52 3.03 21.87
C LEU A 639 10.37 3.76 20.82
N ASP A 640 10.27 5.09 20.80
CA ASP A 640 11.02 5.96 19.88
C ASP A 640 12.57 5.81 20.02
N GLU A 641 13.05 5.07 21.02
CA GLU A 641 14.45 4.81 21.26
C GLU A 641 14.99 3.57 20.52
N ASN A 642 14.12 2.74 19.91
CA ASN A 642 14.49 1.46 19.28
C ASN A 642 14.57 1.51 17.76
N TRP A 643 15.05 2.60 17.20
CA TRP A 643 15.25 2.73 15.76
C TRP A 643 16.72 3.00 15.40
N VAL A 644 17.06 2.66 14.18
CA VAL A 644 18.34 2.96 13.52
C VAL A 644 18.08 3.57 12.15
N SER A 645 18.88 4.56 11.78
CA SER A 645 18.95 5.05 10.42
C SER A 645 20.36 4.89 9.85
N THR A 646 20.45 4.45 8.60
CA THR A 646 21.68 4.39 7.83
C THR A 646 21.49 5.29 6.59
N ARG A 647 22.18 6.42 6.59
CA ARG A 647 22.12 7.37 5.49
C ARG A 647 23.05 6.94 4.36
N MET A 648 22.56 6.95 3.14
CA MET A 648 23.31 6.69 1.93
C MET A 648 23.24 7.90 1.03
N THR A 649 24.37 8.35 0.52
CA THR A 649 24.44 9.52 -0.37
C THR A 649 25.29 9.23 -1.59
N LYS A 650 24.89 9.83 -2.69
CA LYS A 650 25.65 9.83 -3.93
C LYS A 650 25.81 11.27 -4.42
N THR A 651 27.00 11.63 -4.85
CA THR A 651 27.30 12.89 -5.55
C THR A 651 28.17 12.59 -6.78
N ALA A 652 27.93 13.32 -7.87
CA ALA A 652 28.75 13.25 -9.06
C ALA A 652 29.01 14.68 -9.56
N ASP A 653 30.27 15.02 -9.77
CA ASP A 653 30.74 16.32 -10.27
C ASP A 653 31.94 16.14 -11.23
N GLU A 654 32.61 17.25 -11.56
CA GLU A 654 33.81 17.25 -12.38
C GLU A 654 34.98 16.45 -11.82
N ASN A 655 34.98 16.09 -10.54
CA ASN A 655 36.03 15.31 -9.86
C ASN A 655 35.71 13.82 -9.82
N GLY A 656 34.50 13.41 -10.14
CA GLY A 656 34.05 12.02 -10.18
C GLY A 656 32.76 11.73 -9.42
N THR A 657 32.45 10.46 -9.28
CA THR A 657 31.29 9.98 -8.52
C THR A 657 31.72 9.45 -7.17
N VAL A 658 31.10 9.93 -6.12
CA VAL A 658 31.30 9.45 -4.74
C VAL A 658 30.00 8.91 -4.19
N PHE A 659 30.03 7.69 -3.70
CA PHE A 659 28.94 7.05 -2.96
C PHE A 659 29.38 6.77 -1.53
N ILE A 660 28.54 7.10 -0.56
CA ILE A 660 28.82 6.96 0.87
C ILE A 660 27.66 6.22 1.54
N VAL A 661 27.98 5.20 2.33
CA VAL A 661 27.10 4.66 3.37
C VAL A 661 27.62 5.20 4.69
N GLU A 662 26.84 6.03 5.36
CA GLU A 662 27.24 6.58 6.66
C GLU A 662 27.16 5.54 7.78
N ALA A 663 27.89 5.75 8.87
CA ALA A 663 27.73 5.00 10.08
C ALA A 663 26.27 5.01 10.56
N ALA A 664 25.75 3.86 10.96
CA ALA A 664 24.38 3.73 11.48
C ALA A 664 24.19 4.61 12.72
N GLN A 665 23.07 5.34 12.76
CA GLN A 665 22.70 6.26 13.86
C GLN A 665 21.50 5.73 14.61
N GLY A 666 21.50 5.83 15.95
CA GLY A 666 20.42 5.36 16.83
C GLY A 666 20.76 4.12 17.61
N ASN A 667 19.78 3.29 17.96
CA ASN A 667 19.99 2.07 18.74
C ASN A 667 20.48 0.92 17.84
N THR A 668 21.78 0.81 17.63
CA THR A 668 22.39 -0.24 16.79
C THR A 668 22.18 -1.67 17.32
N ALA A 669 21.65 -1.85 18.54
CA ALA A 669 21.32 -3.19 19.06
C ALA A 669 20.19 -3.89 18.28
N VAL A 670 19.37 -3.13 17.52
CA VAL A 670 18.28 -3.68 16.72
C VAL A 670 18.71 -4.17 15.32
N ILE A 671 19.98 -3.95 14.97
CA ILE A 671 20.54 -4.39 13.68
C ILE A 671 21.76 -5.30 13.87
N PRO A 672 22.13 -6.09 12.86
CA PRO A 672 23.40 -6.83 12.87
C PRO A 672 24.59 -5.89 13.08
N GLN A 673 25.50 -6.25 13.99
CA GLN A 673 26.67 -5.44 14.34
C GLN A 673 27.70 -5.36 13.21
N LYS A 674 27.67 -6.31 12.30
CA LYS A 674 28.43 -6.34 11.05
C LYS A 674 27.47 -6.61 9.89
N ARG A 675 27.74 -5.97 8.76
CA ARG A 675 26.98 -6.11 7.53
C ARG A 675 27.87 -6.36 6.34
N SER A 676 27.37 -7.13 5.41
CA SER A 676 27.96 -7.27 4.08
C SER A 676 27.18 -6.40 3.10
N TRP A 677 27.91 -5.67 2.26
CA TRP A 677 27.36 -4.76 1.28
C TRP A 677 27.67 -5.23 -0.11
N LYS A 678 26.65 -5.40 -0.93
CA LYS A 678 26.72 -5.64 -2.38
C LYS A 678 26.18 -4.40 -3.09
N ILE A 679 27.08 -3.50 -3.47
CA ILE A 679 26.72 -2.22 -4.06
C ILE A 679 26.80 -2.34 -5.57
N ARG A 680 25.67 -2.17 -6.24
CA ARG A 680 25.55 -2.21 -7.70
C ARG A 680 25.48 -0.79 -8.25
N PHE A 681 26.51 -0.37 -8.92
CA PHE A 681 26.55 0.90 -9.66
C PHE A 681 25.98 0.67 -11.05
N CYS A 682 24.67 0.89 -11.17
CA CYS A 682 23.94 0.69 -12.42
C CYS A 682 24.48 1.58 -13.53
N ASN A 683 24.66 1.05 -14.73
CA ASN A 683 25.16 1.77 -15.90
C ASN A 683 26.56 2.39 -15.76
N ILE A 684 27.32 2.12 -14.71
CA ILE A 684 28.71 2.55 -14.54
C ILE A 684 29.60 1.33 -14.72
N GLN A 685 30.36 1.26 -15.84
CA GLN A 685 31.10 0.07 -16.25
C GLN A 685 32.49 -0.02 -15.68
N ASP A 686 33.09 1.13 -15.34
CA ASP A 686 34.43 1.16 -14.78
C ASP A 686 34.45 0.69 -13.31
N LYS A 687 35.62 0.19 -12.90
CA LYS A 687 35.87 -0.10 -11.49
C LYS A 687 36.09 1.20 -10.70
N PRO A 688 35.72 1.27 -9.42
CA PRO A 688 36.03 2.41 -8.59
C PRO A 688 37.54 2.58 -8.45
N GLN A 689 37.98 3.84 -8.34
CA GLN A 689 39.38 4.19 -8.06
C GLN A 689 39.77 3.84 -6.63
N GLU A 690 38.81 4.00 -5.70
CA GLU A 690 39.07 3.78 -4.28
C GLU A 690 37.81 3.27 -3.56
N VAL A 691 38.00 2.35 -2.64
CA VAL A 691 37.02 1.91 -1.65
C VAL A 691 37.61 2.05 -0.27
N THR A 692 36.96 2.78 0.63
CA THR A 692 37.43 2.97 2.01
C THR A 692 36.37 2.59 3.02
N VAL A 693 36.84 2.14 4.21
CA VAL A 693 36.03 1.95 5.41
C VAL A 693 36.64 2.80 6.50
N ASN A 694 35.91 3.71 7.10
CA ASN A 694 36.39 4.71 8.06
C ASN A 694 37.62 5.49 7.56
N GLY A 695 37.63 5.86 6.26
CA GLY A 695 38.73 6.59 5.63
C GLY A 695 40.00 5.78 5.36
N GLN A 696 40.02 4.50 5.66
CA GLN A 696 41.12 3.60 5.33
C GLN A 696 40.80 2.73 4.12
N VAL A 697 41.74 2.59 3.19
CA VAL A 697 41.58 1.76 1.98
C VAL A 697 41.21 0.34 2.37
N TYR A 698 40.08 -0.13 1.89
CA TYR A 698 39.60 -1.48 2.12
C TYR A 698 40.10 -2.42 1.01
N LYS A 699 41.12 -3.20 1.33
CA LYS A 699 41.84 -4.03 0.34
C LYS A 699 41.09 -5.31 -0.07
N ASP A 700 40.16 -5.76 0.76
CA ASP A 700 39.41 -6.99 0.55
C ASP A 700 38.08 -6.78 -0.24
N ALA A 701 37.95 -5.61 -0.88
CA ALA A 701 36.82 -5.35 -1.77
C ALA A 701 36.87 -6.27 -3.00
N GLU A 702 35.77 -6.99 -3.24
CA GLU A 702 35.59 -7.80 -4.45
C GLU A 702 34.84 -6.99 -5.51
N PHE A 703 35.16 -7.21 -6.79
CA PHE A 703 34.54 -6.50 -7.92
C PHE A 703 34.03 -7.50 -8.93
N ALA A 704 32.81 -7.25 -9.44
CA ALA A 704 32.22 -8.04 -10.51
C ALA A 704 31.54 -7.13 -11.53
N GLU A 705 31.39 -7.62 -12.75
CA GLU A 705 30.57 -6.97 -13.78
C GLU A 705 29.09 -7.25 -13.54
N ASP A 706 28.26 -6.22 -13.59
CA ASP A 706 26.81 -6.36 -13.63
C ASP A 706 26.30 -6.37 -15.08
N LYS A 707 26.22 -7.56 -15.66
CA LYS A 707 25.73 -7.72 -17.04
C LYS A 707 24.27 -7.31 -17.21
N LYS A 708 23.46 -7.45 -16.14
CA LYS A 708 22.01 -7.18 -16.22
C LYS A 708 21.73 -5.68 -16.22
N LEU A 709 22.42 -4.92 -15.37
CA LEU A 709 22.25 -3.48 -15.23
C LEU A 709 23.42 -2.69 -15.84
N HIS A 710 24.24 -3.36 -16.70
CA HIS A 710 25.35 -2.77 -17.46
C HIS A 710 26.33 -1.97 -16.60
N GLY A 711 26.65 -2.48 -15.42
CA GLY A 711 27.42 -1.74 -14.43
C GLY A 711 28.45 -2.54 -13.69
N THR A 712 28.89 -2.02 -12.56
CA THR A 712 29.90 -2.61 -11.69
C THR A 712 29.34 -2.92 -10.30
N ILE A 713 29.66 -4.09 -9.77
CA ILE A 713 29.31 -4.55 -8.44
C ILE A 713 30.55 -4.43 -7.53
N VAL A 714 30.38 -3.81 -6.36
CA VAL A 714 31.37 -3.75 -5.30
C VAL A 714 30.84 -4.55 -4.10
N ILE A 715 31.61 -5.51 -3.62
CA ILE A 715 31.24 -6.35 -2.49
C ILE A 715 32.20 -6.12 -1.32
N LEU A 716 31.64 -5.77 -0.16
CA LEU A 716 32.34 -5.64 1.10
C LEU A 716 31.72 -6.59 2.12
N LYS A 717 32.56 -7.34 2.83
CA LYS A 717 32.11 -8.34 3.80
C LYS A 717 32.43 -7.90 5.23
N ASP A 718 31.55 -8.23 6.16
CA ASP A 718 31.76 -8.06 7.61
C ASP A 718 32.13 -6.64 8.05
N VAL A 719 31.60 -5.60 7.38
CA VAL A 719 31.80 -4.20 7.73
C VAL A 719 31.03 -3.87 9.02
N PRO A 720 31.67 -3.28 10.05
CA PRO A 720 30.95 -2.83 11.24
C PRO A 720 29.80 -1.86 10.90
N ALA A 721 28.66 -1.99 11.58
CA ALA A 721 27.49 -1.15 11.30
C ALA A 721 27.72 0.34 11.65
N ASP A 722 28.66 0.63 12.54
CA ASP A 722 29.11 1.97 12.92
C ASP A 722 30.26 2.52 12.06
N ALA A 723 30.58 1.84 10.95
CA ALA A 723 31.63 2.28 10.04
C ALA A 723 31.03 2.97 8.80
N GLN A 724 31.70 4.03 8.35
CA GLN A 724 31.40 4.67 7.06
C GLN A 724 32.06 3.88 5.94
N VAL A 725 31.30 3.58 4.89
CA VAL A 725 31.82 3.04 3.61
C VAL A 725 31.82 4.16 2.58
N LYS A 726 32.94 4.33 1.84
CA LYS A 726 33.00 5.28 0.73
C LYS A 726 33.57 4.58 -0.51
N VAL A 727 32.89 4.77 -1.64
CA VAL A 727 33.29 4.30 -2.97
C VAL A 727 33.46 5.49 -3.90
N THR A 728 34.61 5.60 -4.57
CA THR A 728 34.94 6.74 -5.44
C THR A 728 35.27 6.25 -6.86
N PHE A 729 34.64 6.85 -7.85
CA PHE A 729 34.92 6.65 -9.28
C PHE A 729 35.59 7.90 -9.87
N ALA A 730 36.36 7.71 -10.95
CA ALA A 730 36.94 8.78 -11.72
C ALA A 730 35.86 9.67 -12.39
N ALA A 731 36.24 10.90 -12.72
CA ALA A 731 35.37 11.83 -13.44
C ALA A 731 34.97 11.34 -14.84
N ASP A 732 35.84 10.56 -15.46
CA ASP A 732 35.67 9.99 -16.80
C ASP A 732 35.21 8.52 -16.76
N ALA A 733 34.66 8.06 -15.63
CA ALA A 733 34.15 6.70 -15.51
C ALA A 733 33.13 6.40 -16.61
N ALA A 734 33.35 5.28 -17.33
CA ALA A 734 32.54 4.90 -18.49
C ALA A 734 31.10 4.61 -18.07
N VAL A 735 30.17 5.36 -18.63
CA VAL A 735 28.72 5.11 -18.54
C VAL A 735 28.30 4.27 -19.73
N TYR A 736 27.47 3.26 -19.47
CA TYR A 736 26.94 2.38 -20.51
C TYR A 736 26.26 3.19 -21.62
N GLN A 737 26.65 2.92 -22.85
CA GLN A 737 26.01 3.48 -24.03
C GLN A 737 25.18 2.39 -24.72
N ARG A 738 23.94 2.70 -25.03
CA ARG A 738 23.00 1.77 -25.67
C ARG A 738 23.44 1.44 -27.09
N ASP A 739 23.36 0.17 -27.46
CA ASP A 739 23.44 -0.27 -28.86
C ASP A 739 22.02 -0.55 -29.39
N TYR A 740 21.42 0.47 -30.02
CA TYR A 740 20.07 0.36 -30.58
C TYR A 740 19.93 -0.75 -31.63
N ALA A 741 20.99 -1.02 -32.42
CA ALA A 741 20.95 -2.07 -33.44
C ALA A 741 20.92 -3.45 -32.78
N GLU A 742 21.67 -3.67 -31.70
CA GLU A 742 21.65 -4.91 -30.94
C GLU A 742 20.28 -5.13 -30.26
N GLU A 743 19.74 -4.10 -29.57
CA GLU A 743 18.42 -4.18 -28.94
C GLU A 743 17.31 -4.50 -29.97
N VAL A 744 17.34 -3.86 -31.13
CA VAL A 744 16.40 -4.15 -32.21
C VAL A 744 16.59 -5.54 -32.77
N TYR A 745 17.85 -6.01 -32.90
CA TYR A 745 18.12 -7.37 -33.32
C TYR A 745 17.49 -8.42 -32.41
N GLU A 746 17.61 -8.25 -31.06
CA GLU A 746 17.02 -9.16 -30.08
C GLU A 746 15.48 -9.23 -30.20
N ILE A 747 14.82 -8.07 -30.43
CA ILE A 747 13.38 -8.02 -30.65
C ILE A 747 13.01 -8.75 -31.95
N LEU A 748 13.71 -8.44 -33.03
CA LEU A 748 13.45 -9.04 -34.33
C LEU A 748 13.72 -10.55 -34.34
N GLU A 749 14.74 -11.03 -33.61
CA GLU A 749 15.04 -12.44 -33.51
C GLU A 749 13.83 -13.25 -33.01
N LYS A 750 13.15 -12.75 -31.97
CA LYS A 750 11.98 -13.37 -31.36
C LYS A 750 10.67 -13.15 -32.14
N ALA A 751 10.55 -12.04 -32.89
CA ALA A 751 9.31 -11.66 -33.56
C ALA A 751 8.88 -12.68 -34.63
N GLN A 752 7.57 -12.98 -34.68
CA GLN A 752 6.97 -13.92 -35.63
C GLN A 752 6.59 -13.20 -36.93
N ILE A 753 7.59 -12.70 -37.65
CA ILE A 753 7.49 -12.08 -38.98
C ILE A 753 8.44 -12.75 -39.97
N THR A 754 8.32 -12.45 -41.26
CA THR A 754 9.18 -13.03 -42.27
C THR A 754 10.63 -12.63 -42.11
N TYR A 755 11.57 -13.53 -42.45
CA TYR A 755 12.99 -13.20 -42.41
C TYR A 755 13.35 -11.99 -43.29
N ALA A 756 12.68 -11.83 -44.45
CA ALA A 756 12.86 -10.68 -45.32
C ALA A 756 12.52 -9.36 -44.60
N GLN A 757 11.39 -9.34 -43.87
CA GLN A 757 10.97 -8.17 -43.10
C GLN A 757 11.91 -7.89 -41.91
N LYS A 758 12.38 -8.96 -41.21
CA LYS A 758 13.42 -8.80 -40.18
C LYS A 758 14.67 -8.12 -40.72
N THR A 759 15.16 -8.65 -41.86
CA THR A 759 16.38 -8.13 -42.51
C THR A 759 16.21 -6.68 -42.92
N GLU A 760 15.06 -6.32 -43.49
CA GLU A 760 14.77 -4.97 -43.96
C GLU A 760 14.71 -3.98 -42.78
N VAL A 761 13.97 -4.30 -41.70
CA VAL A 761 13.89 -3.47 -40.49
C VAL A 761 15.27 -3.31 -39.86
N TYR A 762 16.01 -4.41 -39.69
CA TYR A 762 17.33 -4.36 -39.08
C TYR A 762 18.32 -3.51 -39.90
N LYS A 763 18.31 -3.64 -41.25
CA LYS A 763 19.14 -2.84 -42.13
C LYS A 763 18.84 -1.34 -42.00
N VAL A 764 17.56 -0.98 -41.99
CA VAL A 764 17.12 0.43 -41.80
C VAL A 764 17.64 0.99 -40.48
N VAL A 765 17.46 0.26 -39.36
CA VAL A 765 17.93 0.71 -38.06
C VAL A 765 19.46 0.79 -38.01
N LYS A 766 20.17 -0.19 -38.56
CA LYS A 766 21.64 -0.20 -38.56
C LYS A 766 22.23 0.95 -39.37
N GLU A 767 21.58 1.34 -40.47
CA GLU A 767 22.03 2.43 -41.34
C GLU A 767 21.66 3.83 -40.80
N LEU A 768 20.48 3.98 -40.17
CA LEU A 768 19.94 5.27 -39.82
C LEU A 768 19.92 5.53 -38.30
N GLY A 769 20.12 4.51 -37.48
CA GLY A 769 20.03 4.63 -36.01
C GLY A 769 18.68 5.20 -35.57
N THR A 770 18.67 6.21 -34.73
CA THR A 770 17.45 6.89 -34.26
C THR A 770 16.67 7.63 -35.35
N GLU A 771 17.31 7.95 -36.48
CA GLU A 771 16.66 8.56 -37.65
C GLU A 771 15.84 7.54 -38.47
N ALA A 772 15.85 6.27 -38.13
CA ALA A 772 15.08 5.21 -38.77
C ALA A 772 13.55 5.37 -38.61
N VAL A 773 13.10 6.09 -37.58
CA VAL A 773 11.69 6.18 -37.17
C VAL A 773 10.73 6.52 -38.32
N PRO A 774 10.93 7.58 -39.14
CA PRO A 774 10.02 7.88 -40.26
C PRO A 774 9.92 6.76 -41.29
N VAL A 775 11.02 6.05 -41.55
CA VAL A 775 11.06 4.92 -42.50
C VAL A 775 10.26 3.75 -41.93
N LEU A 776 10.49 3.39 -40.66
CA LEU A 776 9.78 2.29 -39.99
C LEU A 776 8.27 2.52 -39.94
N VAL A 777 7.83 3.74 -39.69
CA VAL A 777 6.40 4.11 -39.73
C VAL A 777 5.81 3.86 -41.12
N SER A 778 6.57 4.08 -42.21
CA SER A 778 6.10 3.84 -43.57
C SER A 778 6.05 2.37 -43.99
N MET A 779 6.72 1.48 -43.25
CA MET A 779 6.85 0.02 -43.59
C MET A 779 5.61 -0.81 -43.29
N ASN A 780 4.53 -0.22 -42.73
CA ASN A 780 3.30 -0.91 -42.35
C ASN A 780 3.56 -2.16 -41.47
N LEU A 781 4.37 -1.99 -40.43
CA LEU A 781 4.72 -3.05 -39.49
C LEU A 781 3.52 -3.40 -38.59
N ASN A 782 3.57 -4.58 -37.93
CA ASN A 782 2.66 -4.90 -36.87
C ASN A 782 2.70 -3.78 -35.80
N PRO A 783 1.57 -3.32 -35.25
CA PRO A 783 1.51 -2.19 -34.30
C PRO A 783 2.37 -2.38 -33.05
N SER A 784 2.43 -3.57 -32.46
CA SER A 784 3.26 -3.83 -31.29
C SER A 784 4.76 -3.84 -31.64
N LEU A 785 5.12 -4.37 -32.82
CA LEU A 785 6.49 -4.30 -33.32
C LEU A 785 6.92 -2.84 -33.54
N LEU A 786 6.09 -2.06 -34.22
CA LEU A 786 6.37 -0.63 -34.39
C LEU A 786 6.48 0.07 -33.03
N GLY A 787 5.59 -0.25 -32.08
CA GLY A 787 5.59 0.33 -30.73
C GLY A 787 6.90 0.09 -29.98
N VAL A 788 7.41 -1.13 -29.94
CA VAL A 788 8.68 -1.43 -29.28
C VAL A 788 9.90 -0.83 -30.00
N LEU A 789 9.87 -0.80 -31.34
CA LEU A 789 10.93 -0.10 -32.10
C LEU A 789 10.94 1.41 -31.80
N MET A 790 9.77 2.01 -31.68
CA MET A 790 9.64 3.42 -31.26
C MET A 790 10.17 3.63 -29.83
N GLU A 791 9.84 2.76 -28.88
CA GLU A 791 10.41 2.82 -27.52
C GLU A 791 11.95 2.80 -27.59
N ILE A 792 12.55 1.82 -28.26
CA ILE A 792 13.99 1.66 -28.33
C ILE A 792 14.66 2.88 -28.98
N LEU A 793 14.13 3.38 -30.10
CA LEU A 793 14.78 4.42 -30.93
C LEU A 793 14.53 5.87 -30.43
N THR A 794 13.45 6.09 -29.66
CA THR A 794 13.08 7.47 -29.28
C THR A 794 13.29 7.78 -27.81
N MET A 795 13.45 6.79 -26.95
CA MET A 795 13.53 6.96 -25.48
C MET A 795 14.96 6.98 -24.96
N GLY A 796 15.93 6.70 -25.79
CA GLY A 796 17.34 6.72 -25.39
C GLY A 796 17.87 8.13 -25.12
N ILE A 797 19.01 8.15 -24.47
CA ILE A 797 19.79 9.35 -24.11
C ILE A 797 21.03 9.36 -25.00
#